data_fc8678f0a93bad47b89e705b12259111
#
_entry.id   fc8678f0a93bad47b89e705b12259111
#
_cell.length_a   1.000
_cell.length_b   1.000
_cell.length_c   1.000
_cell.angle_alpha   90.00
_cell.angle_beta   90.00
_cell.angle_gamma   90.00
#
_symmetry.space_group_name_H-M   'P 1'
#
loop_
_entity.id
_entity.type
_entity.pdbx_description
1 polymer ?
#
loop_
_entity_poly.entity_id
_entity_poly.type
_entity_poly.pdbx_seq_one_letter_code
_entity_poly.pdbx_strand_id
1 'polypeptide(L)'
;MRAERISLCMIVKDEEELLPHCLASVQGAVDEVIVVDTGSSDRSAEIARQHGAVVVPFEWCDDFAAARNAGLEQASGDWILFLDADEVLDRAAREQIRSWTAISGCDGLFLNIHNYTGTGQQGATVNPVLRLFRNAPGHRFEGRIHEQIAAAICRVNPEAAFHVTDMIIHHYGYQTAIVERKDKVNRNVRLLEQAVEEEPDQPFHHYNLGVEYLRVGEAERALETFGVARMGIDPAVTSYAHLLFKYEVRCLQHLNRWQEALDRIDAALELFPEYTDLMHHRGVCADALGDTDRAEYSLREAIRMGPPPPIYHTEEGIGTYQTWYTLGRLLEGRADLEGAVDAYVEAVRAKSSLLPPLYRIFRIMRVSGQEHQIPELVRERFALSSEEAIHKILGILEQSRCYDAALQLLPGVSSHPNGEMRERLSVSEAMLQIQQGRWNKARLKLEPVRRKKGLLAASSARWLERLEWIEGKEVSGDDSLTLWLKRSSQVGEAVTNHEEIAVQTGQTLGLRATTKKDMDSSMDGTVAGAEYDGWQALGLMMEGCVQSGRWKELHSLIQMCQQQLSGEGVSSEESARVGEKEKEEGKRSEKDMGRGKGEEKGPFPGSLDTLMGTSWLVKGLVSAADHHLEVFAQPADGQRHRCWPVVQHIRLELPGADGFES
;
A
#
# COMPACT_ATOMS: atom_id res chain seq x y z
N MET A 1 46.92 8.74 -17.54
CA MET A 1 46.56 9.25 -16.19
C MET A 1 46.27 8.03 -15.33
N ARG A 2 46.68 8.01 -14.05
CA ARG A 2 46.31 6.96 -13.11
C ARG A 2 44.79 7.02 -12.91
N ALA A 3 44.13 5.88 -12.91
CA ALA A 3 42.72 5.85 -12.58
C ALA A 3 42.52 6.30 -11.12
N GLU A 4 41.61 7.24 -10.90
CA GLU A 4 41.30 7.73 -9.55
C GLU A 4 40.65 6.61 -8.71
N ARG A 5 41.06 6.51 -7.45
CA ARG A 5 40.60 5.50 -6.51
C ARG A 5 39.39 6.02 -5.74
N ILE A 6 38.44 5.13 -5.49
CA ILE A 6 37.22 5.43 -4.75
C ILE A 6 37.22 4.61 -3.45
N SER A 7 37.09 5.27 -2.29
CA SER A 7 36.86 4.66 -1.00
C SER A 7 35.37 4.71 -0.66
N LEU A 8 34.75 3.56 -0.37
CA LEU A 8 33.45 3.55 0.31
C LEU A 8 33.69 3.76 1.80
N CYS A 9 33.01 4.75 2.39
CA CYS A 9 32.93 4.95 3.84
C CYS A 9 31.49 4.79 4.30
N MET A 10 31.26 4.04 5.37
CA MET A 10 29.95 3.86 5.99
C MET A 10 30.03 3.72 7.50
N ILE A 11 28.95 4.07 8.19
CA ILE A 11 28.77 3.78 9.63
C ILE A 11 27.73 2.68 9.76
N VAL A 12 27.91 1.77 10.72
CA VAL A 12 27.06 0.58 10.88
C VAL A 12 26.74 0.37 12.35
N LYS A 13 25.49 -0.04 12.64
CA LYS A 13 25.08 -0.59 13.92
C LYS A 13 23.93 -1.56 13.73
N ASP A 14 24.15 -2.86 14.04
CA ASP A 14 23.12 -3.92 14.01
C ASP A 14 22.41 -4.03 12.65
N GLU A 15 23.18 -4.19 11.55
CA GLU A 15 22.69 -4.24 10.15
C GLU A 15 23.05 -5.56 9.45
N GLU A 16 23.12 -6.69 10.18
CA GLU A 16 23.56 -7.98 9.61
C GLU A 16 22.71 -8.47 8.44
N GLU A 17 21.43 -8.06 8.34
CA GLU A 17 20.53 -8.46 7.27
C GLU A 17 20.74 -7.65 5.98
N LEU A 18 20.95 -6.34 6.06
CA LEU A 18 20.99 -5.42 4.92
C LEU A 18 22.41 -5.16 4.42
N LEU A 19 23.38 -5.11 5.30
CA LEU A 19 24.78 -4.84 4.99
C LEU A 19 25.35 -5.71 3.84
N PRO A 20 25.09 -7.04 3.76
CA PRO A 20 25.56 -7.86 2.63
C PRO A 20 25.10 -7.36 1.27
N HIS A 21 23.85 -6.88 1.16
CA HIS A 21 23.28 -6.37 -0.08
C HIS A 21 23.93 -5.03 -0.49
N CYS A 22 24.13 -4.14 0.48
CA CYS A 22 24.85 -2.89 0.26
C CYS A 22 26.27 -3.15 -0.28
N LEU A 23 27.06 -3.96 0.42
CA LEU A 23 28.45 -4.27 0.05
C LEU A 23 28.54 -4.99 -1.31
N ALA A 24 27.62 -5.88 -1.63
CA ALA A 24 27.56 -6.54 -2.93
C ALA A 24 27.28 -5.54 -4.07
N SER A 25 26.46 -4.51 -3.83
CA SER A 25 26.09 -3.52 -4.84
C SER A 25 27.25 -2.66 -5.32
N VAL A 26 28.24 -2.44 -4.48
CA VAL A 26 29.43 -1.60 -4.80
C VAL A 26 30.63 -2.41 -5.26
N GLN A 27 30.52 -3.73 -5.33
CA GLN A 27 31.63 -4.60 -5.74
C GLN A 27 32.11 -4.26 -7.15
N GLY A 28 33.39 -3.91 -7.28
CA GLY A 28 34.01 -3.45 -8.54
C GLY A 28 33.80 -1.97 -8.88
N ALA A 29 32.95 -1.26 -8.17
CA ALA A 29 32.81 0.20 -8.28
C ALA A 29 33.84 0.94 -7.42
N VAL A 30 34.17 0.41 -6.24
CA VAL A 30 35.10 1.02 -5.29
C VAL A 30 36.39 0.21 -5.15
N ASP A 31 37.44 0.85 -4.67
CA ASP A 31 38.78 0.26 -4.53
C ASP A 31 39.09 -0.15 -3.08
N GLU A 32 38.42 0.44 -2.11
CA GLU A 32 38.50 0.07 -0.72
C GLU A 32 37.14 0.31 -0.02
N VAL A 33 36.91 -0.39 1.07
CA VAL A 33 35.71 -0.28 1.90
C VAL A 33 36.11 -0.06 3.33
N ILE A 34 35.57 0.98 3.96
CA ILE A 34 35.79 1.34 5.38
C ILE A 34 34.44 1.35 6.06
N VAL A 35 34.31 0.51 7.08
CA VAL A 35 33.09 0.37 7.89
C VAL A 35 33.40 0.79 9.32
N VAL A 36 32.78 1.87 9.76
CA VAL A 36 32.85 2.33 11.14
C VAL A 36 31.75 1.64 11.93
N ASP A 37 32.12 0.73 12.80
CA ASP A 37 31.19 0.01 13.67
C ASP A 37 30.97 0.79 14.97
N THR A 38 29.74 1.31 15.14
CA THR A 38 29.34 2.14 16.28
C THR A 38 28.81 1.32 17.46
N GLY A 39 29.26 0.06 17.59
CA GLY A 39 28.93 -0.84 18.69
C GLY A 39 27.82 -1.83 18.35
N SER A 40 27.95 -2.53 17.20
CA SER A 40 27.05 -3.62 16.81
C SER A 40 27.15 -4.80 17.79
N SER A 41 26.00 -5.37 18.12
CA SER A 41 25.86 -6.57 18.93
C SER A 41 25.61 -7.84 18.11
N ASP A 42 25.33 -7.68 16.81
CA ASP A 42 25.10 -8.72 15.82
C ASP A 42 26.37 -9.05 15.00
N ARG A 43 26.20 -9.69 13.85
CA ARG A 43 27.31 -10.10 12.99
C ARG A 43 27.76 -9.03 11.98
N SER A 44 27.30 -7.79 12.09
CA SER A 44 27.63 -6.72 11.13
C SER A 44 29.14 -6.54 10.91
N ALA A 45 29.92 -6.44 12.00
CA ALA A 45 31.37 -6.30 11.94
C ALA A 45 32.08 -7.52 11.30
N GLU A 46 31.58 -8.74 11.53
CA GLU A 46 32.09 -9.97 10.92
C GLU A 46 31.81 -9.98 9.40
N ILE A 47 30.57 -9.66 9.01
CA ILE A 47 30.13 -9.58 7.62
C ILE A 47 30.97 -8.55 6.84
N ALA A 48 31.20 -7.36 7.42
CA ALA A 48 32.05 -6.33 6.80
C ALA A 48 33.45 -6.88 6.50
N ARG A 49 34.10 -7.55 7.46
CA ARG A 49 35.43 -8.16 7.26
C ARG A 49 35.41 -9.26 6.18
N GLN A 50 34.37 -10.08 6.12
CA GLN A 50 34.21 -11.12 5.09
C GLN A 50 34.15 -10.54 3.67
N HIS A 51 33.61 -9.31 3.53
CA HIS A 51 33.60 -8.56 2.27
C HIS A 51 34.88 -7.74 2.02
N GLY A 52 35.90 -7.92 2.83
CA GLY A 52 37.20 -7.25 2.66
C GLY A 52 37.26 -5.82 3.18
N ALA A 53 36.30 -5.40 4.01
CA ALA A 53 36.29 -4.06 4.59
C ALA A 53 37.29 -3.91 5.75
N VAL A 54 37.86 -2.71 5.87
CA VAL A 54 38.55 -2.25 7.08
C VAL A 54 37.48 -1.85 8.08
N VAL A 55 37.39 -2.57 9.20
CA VAL A 55 36.41 -2.27 10.26
C VAL A 55 37.07 -1.42 11.34
N VAL A 56 36.53 -0.23 11.55
CA VAL A 56 36.99 0.75 12.55
C VAL A 56 36.00 0.75 13.72
N PRO A 57 36.40 0.31 14.92
CA PRO A 57 35.52 0.39 16.09
C PRO A 57 35.39 1.86 16.54
N PHE A 58 34.16 2.27 16.85
CA PHE A 58 33.85 3.63 17.30
C PHE A 58 32.88 3.59 18.48
N GLU A 59 33.24 4.20 19.59
CA GLU A 59 32.34 4.35 20.73
C GLU A 59 31.30 5.44 20.43
N TRP A 60 30.01 5.04 20.43
CA TRP A 60 28.93 5.96 20.09
C TRP A 60 28.83 7.12 21.09
N CYS A 61 28.83 8.35 20.59
CA CYS A 61 28.84 9.59 21.37
C CYS A 61 27.69 10.55 21.02
N ASP A 62 26.57 10.02 20.49
CA ASP A 62 25.44 10.84 20.02
C ASP A 62 25.81 11.88 18.94
N ASP A 63 26.77 11.53 18.09
CA ASP A 63 27.29 12.39 17.03
C ASP A 63 27.60 11.55 15.76
N PHE A 64 26.72 11.67 14.76
CA PHE A 64 26.90 10.99 13.49
C PHE A 64 28.08 11.53 12.68
N ALA A 65 28.33 12.87 12.70
CA ALA A 65 29.46 13.44 12.00
C ALA A 65 30.80 12.93 12.56
N ALA A 66 30.92 12.79 13.88
CA ALA A 66 32.13 12.24 14.51
C ALA A 66 32.37 10.80 14.05
N ALA A 67 31.33 9.96 14.00
CA ALA A 67 31.47 8.58 13.52
C ALA A 67 31.86 8.52 12.04
N ARG A 68 31.23 9.35 11.15
CA ARG A 68 31.59 9.38 9.74
C ARG A 68 33.02 9.91 9.50
N ASN A 69 33.44 10.93 10.26
CA ASN A 69 34.78 11.48 10.17
C ASN A 69 35.86 10.47 10.56
N ALA A 70 35.58 9.58 11.54
CA ALA A 70 36.49 8.49 11.86
C ALA A 70 36.73 7.54 10.67
N GLY A 71 35.73 7.34 9.81
CA GLY A 71 35.88 6.61 8.55
C GLY A 71 36.69 7.37 7.51
N LEU A 72 36.45 8.69 7.36
CA LEU A 72 37.20 9.53 6.44
C LEU A 72 38.71 9.55 6.74
N GLU A 73 39.11 9.50 8.02
CA GLU A 73 40.51 9.47 8.45
C GLU A 73 41.24 8.22 7.99
N GLN A 74 40.53 7.14 7.69
CA GLN A 74 41.12 5.88 7.20
C GLN A 74 41.13 5.79 5.67
N ALA A 75 40.39 6.67 4.97
CA ALA A 75 40.22 6.60 3.54
C ALA A 75 41.46 7.04 2.77
N SER A 76 41.91 6.20 1.84
CA SER A 76 43.07 6.43 1.00
C SER A 76 42.76 6.76 -0.47
N GLY A 77 41.49 6.67 -0.89
CA GLY A 77 41.05 6.98 -2.24
C GLY A 77 41.06 8.47 -2.55
N ASP A 78 41.08 8.81 -3.83
CA ASP A 78 40.97 10.17 -4.33
C ASP A 78 39.55 10.72 -4.19
N TRP A 79 38.57 9.81 -4.13
CA TRP A 79 37.14 10.06 -3.93
C TRP A 79 36.58 9.27 -2.77
N ILE A 80 35.60 9.85 -2.10
CA ILE A 80 34.79 9.19 -1.06
C ILE A 80 33.41 8.95 -1.61
N LEU A 81 32.96 7.69 -1.67
CA LEU A 81 31.56 7.30 -1.78
C LEU A 81 31.04 7.05 -0.37
N PHE A 82 29.87 7.56 -0.08
CA PHE A 82 29.25 7.42 1.21
C PHE A 82 27.87 6.75 1.06
N LEU A 83 27.65 5.62 1.71
CA LEU A 83 26.37 4.89 1.75
C LEU A 83 26.02 4.49 3.17
N ASP A 84 24.73 4.39 3.45
CA ASP A 84 24.21 3.74 4.65
C ASP A 84 24.03 2.23 4.40
N ALA A 85 24.00 1.41 5.44
CA ALA A 85 24.00 -0.05 5.31
C ALA A 85 22.72 -0.62 4.66
N ASP A 86 21.63 0.15 4.72
CA ASP A 86 20.32 -0.15 4.12
C ASP A 86 20.13 0.46 2.72
N GLU A 87 21.23 0.97 2.12
CA GLU A 87 21.27 1.53 0.77
C GLU A 87 21.96 0.58 -0.22
N VAL A 88 21.44 0.55 -1.45
CA VAL A 88 21.94 -0.30 -2.54
C VAL A 88 22.22 0.59 -3.76
N LEU A 89 23.46 0.60 -4.24
CA LEU A 89 23.83 1.30 -5.47
C LEU A 89 23.22 0.58 -6.68
N ASP A 90 22.47 1.32 -7.51
CA ASP A 90 21.87 0.75 -8.73
C ASP A 90 22.95 0.21 -9.69
N ARG A 91 22.58 -0.80 -10.46
CA ARG A 91 23.52 -1.44 -11.41
C ARG A 91 24.06 -0.47 -12.44
N ALA A 92 23.21 0.40 -13.00
CA ALA A 92 23.64 1.40 -13.98
C ALA A 92 24.56 2.45 -13.32
N ALA A 93 24.25 2.87 -12.09
CA ALA A 93 25.11 3.78 -11.32
C ALA A 93 26.49 3.15 -11.06
N ARG A 94 26.55 1.87 -10.71
CA ARG A 94 27.81 1.12 -10.53
C ARG A 94 28.68 1.11 -11.78
N GLU A 95 28.08 1.02 -12.97
CA GLU A 95 28.81 1.04 -14.25
C GLU A 95 29.28 2.43 -14.63
N GLN A 96 28.57 3.48 -14.21
CA GLN A 96 28.84 4.90 -14.58
C GLN A 96 29.79 5.63 -13.63
N ILE A 97 29.86 5.22 -12.35
CA ILE A 97 30.54 5.97 -11.28
C ILE A 97 31.98 6.38 -11.64
N ARG A 98 32.71 5.50 -12.31
CA ARG A 98 34.10 5.77 -12.70
C ARG A 98 34.21 6.80 -13.84
N SER A 99 33.24 6.91 -14.72
CA SER A 99 33.21 7.93 -15.76
C SER A 99 32.95 9.31 -15.18
N TRP A 100 32.11 9.38 -14.15
CA TRP A 100 31.85 10.62 -13.42
C TRP A 100 33.06 11.12 -12.62
N THR A 101 33.78 10.22 -11.93
CA THR A 101 35.00 10.61 -11.18
C THR A 101 36.15 11.06 -12.08
N ALA A 102 36.15 10.71 -13.35
CA ALA A 102 37.13 11.12 -14.32
C ALA A 102 36.92 12.56 -14.86
N ILE A 103 35.83 13.22 -14.53
CA ILE A 103 35.54 14.60 -14.96
C ILE A 103 36.43 15.56 -14.19
N SER A 104 37.25 16.34 -14.94
CA SER A 104 38.14 17.32 -14.34
C SER A 104 37.37 18.53 -13.77
N GLY A 105 37.81 19.02 -12.61
CA GLY A 105 37.19 20.18 -11.95
C GLY A 105 35.85 19.88 -11.25
N CYS A 106 35.52 18.62 -11.06
CA CYS A 106 34.36 18.18 -10.25
C CYS A 106 34.83 17.89 -8.82
N ASP A 107 34.17 18.49 -7.83
CA ASP A 107 34.46 18.31 -6.39
C ASP A 107 33.45 17.41 -5.71
N GLY A 108 32.24 17.26 -6.28
CA GLY A 108 31.24 16.36 -5.72
C GLY A 108 30.06 16.12 -6.64
N LEU A 109 29.40 14.98 -6.41
CA LEU A 109 28.29 14.45 -7.21
C LEU A 109 27.10 14.15 -6.34
N PHE A 110 25.94 14.70 -6.71
CA PHE A 110 24.66 14.36 -6.13
C PHE A 110 24.10 13.13 -6.82
N LEU A 111 23.76 12.12 -6.04
CA LEU A 111 23.07 10.90 -6.48
C LEU A 111 21.61 10.94 -6.02
N ASN A 112 20.72 10.35 -6.81
CA ASN A 112 19.30 10.31 -6.52
C ASN A 112 18.96 9.15 -5.58
N ILE A 113 18.61 9.45 -4.33
CA ILE A 113 18.17 8.43 -3.38
C ILE A 113 16.68 8.19 -3.56
N HIS A 114 16.32 6.97 -3.92
CA HIS A 114 14.93 6.49 -3.99
C HIS A 114 14.56 5.84 -2.66
N ASN A 115 13.83 6.57 -1.81
CA ASN A 115 13.36 6.10 -0.51
C ASN A 115 12.01 5.38 -0.67
N TYR A 116 11.98 4.08 -0.45
CA TYR A 116 10.76 3.27 -0.56
C TYR A 116 10.01 3.24 0.77
N THR A 117 8.74 3.71 0.78
CA THR A 117 7.91 3.90 1.99
C THR A 117 6.76 2.90 2.13
N GLY A 118 6.87 1.68 1.61
CA GLY A 118 5.78 0.70 1.69
C GLY A 118 6.24 -0.74 1.45
N THR A 119 5.32 -1.67 1.52
CA THR A 119 5.52 -3.05 1.08
C THR A 119 5.54 -3.09 -0.45
N GLY A 120 6.74 -2.96 -1.04
CA GLY A 120 6.95 -2.92 -2.48
C GLY A 120 7.50 -1.58 -2.98
N GLN A 121 7.83 -1.50 -4.28
CA GLN A 121 8.38 -0.31 -4.93
C GLN A 121 7.32 0.78 -5.24
N GLN A 122 6.25 0.87 -4.47
CA GLN A 122 5.19 1.86 -4.70
C GLN A 122 5.40 3.07 -3.78
N GLY A 123 5.57 4.24 -4.37
CA GLY A 123 5.66 5.51 -3.66
C GLY A 123 7.05 5.79 -3.09
N ALA A 124 8.06 5.96 -3.93
CA ALA A 124 9.36 6.43 -3.50
C ALA A 124 9.43 7.97 -3.49
N THR A 125 10.12 8.53 -2.49
CA THR A 125 10.58 9.92 -2.53
C THR A 125 11.96 9.94 -3.17
N VAL A 126 12.18 10.82 -4.15
CA VAL A 126 13.46 10.97 -4.82
C VAL A 126 14.18 12.20 -4.28
N ASN A 127 15.36 11.98 -3.69
CA ASN A 127 16.16 13.03 -3.07
C ASN A 127 17.56 13.05 -3.67
N PRO A 128 17.98 14.11 -4.35
CA PRO A 128 19.39 14.28 -4.72
C PRO A 128 20.23 14.61 -3.48
N VAL A 129 21.20 13.76 -3.16
CA VAL A 129 22.09 13.91 -2.00
C VAL A 129 23.55 13.81 -2.46
N LEU A 130 24.43 14.66 -1.90
CA LEU A 130 25.85 14.61 -2.14
C LEU A 130 26.43 13.33 -1.51
N ARG A 131 26.66 12.30 -2.32
CA ARG A 131 27.12 10.98 -1.89
C ARG A 131 28.52 10.63 -2.37
N LEU A 132 29.05 11.33 -3.37
CA LEU A 132 30.39 11.09 -3.90
C LEU A 132 31.14 12.44 -3.97
N PHE A 133 32.27 12.57 -3.30
CA PHE A 133 33.02 13.81 -3.21
C PHE A 133 34.53 13.58 -3.14
N ARG A 134 35.33 14.61 -3.47
CA ARG A 134 36.79 14.58 -3.41
C ARG A 134 37.26 14.35 -1.98
N ASN A 135 38.22 13.43 -1.82
CA ASN A 135 38.93 13.26 -0.55
C ASN A 135 40.01 14.31 -0.44
N ALA A 136 39.78 15.33 0.39
CA ALA A 136 40.76 16.40 0.60
C ALA A 136 40.85 16.82 2.07
N PRO A 137 42.00 17.30 2.52
CA PRO A 137 42.16 17.84 3.87
C PRO A 137 41.12 18.94 4.16
N GLY A 138 40.40 18.81 5.29
CA GLY A 138 39.36 19.78 5.67
C GLY A 138 37.95 19.41 5.20
N HIS A 139 37.79 18.45 4.31
CA HIS A 139 36.48 17.88 4.01
C HIS A 139 36.00 17.01 5.16
N ARG A 140 35.12 17.54 6.02
CA ARG A 140 34.62 16.90 7.23
C ARG A 140 33.12 17.04 7.30
N PHE A 141 32.44 15.99 7.77
CA PHE A 141 31.04 16.08 8.15
C PHE A 141 30.85 16.97 9.36
N GLU A 142 29.80 17.77 9.36
CA GLU A 142 29.42 18.70 10.43
C GLU A 142 27.95 18.50 10.80
N GLY A 143 27.60 18.63 12.07
CA GLY A 143 26.27 18.41 12.63
C GLY A 143 26.10 17.03 13.27
N ARG A 144 25.59 16.98 14.53
CA ARG A 144 25.40 15.74 15.30
C ARG A 144 24.47 14.77 14.59
N ILE A 145 23.46 15.29 13.90
CA ILE A 145 22.45 14.54 13.15
C ILE A 145 22.11 15.31 11.86
N HIS A 146 21.75 14.61 10.79
CA HIS A 146 21.61 15.17 9.44
C HIS A 146 22.89 15.90 8.99
N GLU A 147 24.00 15.30 9.30
CA GLU A 147 25.33 15.80 9.06
C GLU A 147 25.58 16.14 7.59
N GLN A 148 26.22 17.27 7.36
CA GLN A 148 26.49 17.83 6.03
C GLN A 148 27.98 17.88 5.75
N ILE A 149 28.37 17.65 4.48
CA ILE A 149 29.75 17.76 4.01
C ILE A 149 29.94 18.92 3.03
N ALA A 150 28.88 19.32 2.30
CA ALA A 150 28.97 20.32 1.24
C ALA A 150 29.48 21.67 1.74
N ALA A 151 29.01 22.12 2.92
CA ALA A 151 29.46 23.38 3.52
C ALA A 151 30.97 23.38 3.82
N ALA A 152 31.51 22.26 4.33
CA ALA A 152 32.91 22.10 4.60
C ALA A 152 33.73 22.10 3.31
N ILE A 153 33.25 21.47 2.24
CA ILE A 153 33.90 21.50 0.91
C ILE A 153 33.96 22.93 0.37
N CYS A 154 32.81 23.65 0.38
CA CYS A 154 32.76 25.05 -0.08
C CYS A 154 33.65 25.99 0.75
N ARG A 155 33.83 25.71 2.05
CA ARG A 155 34.72 26.50 2.92
C ARG A 155 36.20 26.30 2.55
N VAL A 156 36.57 25.07 2.15
CA VAL A 156 37.93 24.75 1.70
C VAL A 156 38.16 25.23 0.28
N ASN A 157 37.18 25.06 -0.60
CA ASN A 157 37.22 25.50 -1.99
C ASN A 157 35.93 26.29 -2.32
N PRO A 158 35.95 27.64 -2.25
CA PRO A 158 34.78 28.47 -2.58
C PRO A 158 34.30 28.32 -4.04
N GLU A 159 35.17 27.85 -4.94
CA GLU A 159 34.84 27.59 -6.35
C GLU A 159 34.47 26.12 -6.60
N ALA A 160 34.15 25.34 -5.55
CA ALA A 160 33.85 23.93 -5.67
C ALA A 160 32.66 23.68 -6.62
N ALA A 161 32.86 22.76 -7.57
CA ALA A 161 31.88 22.43 -8.57
C ALA A 161 31.17 21.11 -8.21
N PHE A 162 29.86 21.18 -8.11
CA PHE A 162 28.98 20.03 -7.85
C PHE A 162 28.11 19.72 -9.08
N HIS A 163 27.89 18.45 -9.36
CA HIS A 163 27.00 18.02 -10.44
C HIS A 163 25.90 17.12 -9.89
N VAL A 164 24.68 17.32 -10.39
CA VAL A 164 23.55 16.39 -10.16
C VAL A 164 23.61 15.33 -11.26
N THR A 165 23.60 14.07 -10.87
CA THR A 165 23.70 12.92 -11.78
C THR A 165 22.36 12.21 -11.90
N ASP A 166 22.27 11.28 -12.86
CA ASP A 166 21.17 10.31 -13.00
C ASP A 166 21.40 9.00 -12.23
N MET A 167 22.53 8.90 -11.51
CA MET A 167 22.87 7.73 -10.71
C MET A 167 21.89 7.55 -9.54
N ILE A 168 21.41 6.32 -9.36
CA ILE A 168 20.37 5.99 -8.37
C ILE A 168 20.97 5.17 -7.22
N ILE A 169 20.54 5.47 -6.01
CA ILE A 169 20.69 4.68 -4.80
C ILE A 169 19.30 4.27 -4.33
N HIS A 170 19.09 2.98 -4.12
CA HIS A 170 17.85 2.43 -3.55
C HIS A 170 17.97 2.33 -2.04
N HIS A 171 17.07 2.97 -1.29
CA HIS A 171 17.04 2.97 0.17
C HIS A 171 15.83 2.19 0.69
N TYR A 172 16.09 1.07 1.36
CA TYR A 172 15.11 0.11 1.84
C TYR A 172 14.80 0.20 3.35
N GLY A 173 15.43 1.10 4.06
CA GLY A 173 15.37 1.24 5.53
C GLY A 173 13.99 1.49 6.13
N TYR A 174 12.96 1.67 5.31
CA TYR A 174 11.57 1.85 5.75
C TYR A 174 10.74 0.55 5.78
N GLN A 175 11.30 -0.59 5.39
CA GLN A 175 10.59 -1.87 5.38
C GLN A 175 10.65 -2.63 6.73
N THR A 176 11.47 -2.19 7.68
CA THR A 176 11.62 -2.81 9.00
C THR A 176 10.50 -2.41 9.98
N ALA A 177 10.21 -3.31 10.90
CA ALA A 177 9.04 -3.33 11.78
C ALA A 177 8.77 -2.00 12.53
N ILE A 178 7.49 -1.71 12.74
CA ILE A 178 6.93 -0.48 13.36
C ILE A 178 7.58 -0.11 14.71
N VAL A 179 8.14 -1.07 15.44
CA VAL A 179 8.75 -0.86 16.78
C VAL A 179 10.12 -0.18 16.66
N GLU A 180 10.99 -0.66 15.77
CA GLU A 180 12.32 -0.06 15.54
C GLU A 180 12.21 1.36 14.98
N ARG A 181 11.16 1.62 14.18
CA ARG A 181 10.88 2.93 13.62
C ARG A 181 10.58 3.98 14.70
N LYS A 182 9.80 3.63 15.75
CA LYS A 182 9.49 4.54 16.85
C LYS A 182 10.74 4.93 17.64
N ASP A 183 11.64 3.98 17.91
CA ASP A 183 12.87 4.24 18.66
C ASP A 183 13.84 5.12 17.86
N LYS A 184 13.99 4.89 16.55
CA LYS A 184 14.80 5.75 15.66
C LYS A 184 14.27 7.20 15.64
N VAL A 185 12.95 7.38 15.50
CA VAL A 185 12.34 8.71 15.43
C VAL A 185 12.47 9.45 16.77
N ASN A 186 12.17 8.79 17.89
CA ASN A 186 12.31 9.40 19.22
C ASN A 186 13.78 9.82 19.51
N ARG A 187 14.74 8.99 19.13
CA ARG A 187 16.16 9.34 19.20
C ARG A 187 16.46 10.59 18.36
N ASN A 188 15.98 10.65 17.12
CA ASN A 188 16.23 11.76 16.23
C ASN A 188 15.63 13.06 16.76
N VAL A 189 14.38 13.03 17.26
CA VAL A 189 13.74 14.19 17.90
C VAL A 189 14.61 14.69 19.06
N ARG A 190 15.02 13.82 19.97
CA ARG A 190 15.88 14.19 21.11
C ARG A 190 17.18 14.85 20.67
N LEU A 191 17.87 14.28 19.69
CA LEU A 191 19.15 14.84 19.20
C LEU A 191 18.96 16.19 18.49
N LEU A 192 17.83 16.37 17.79
CA LEU A 192 17.52 17.65 17.13
C LEU A 192 17.07 18.72 18.12
N GLU A 193 16.30 18.36 19.16
CA GLU A 193 15.95 19.27 20.25
C GLU A 193 17.24 19.78 20.94
N GLN A 194 18.20 18.88 21.20
CA GLN A 194 19.52 19.28 21.72
C GLN A 194 20.29 20.21 20.76
N ALA A 195 20.28 19.88 19.45
CA ALA A 195 20.97 20.73 18.46
C ALA A 195 20.33 22.13 18.38
N VAL A 196 18.99 22.23 18.50
CA VAL A 196 18.28 23.53 18.55
C VAL A 196 18.60 24.28 19.85
N GLU A 197 18.74 23.61 20.99
CA GLU A 197 19.16 24.26 22.25
C GLU A 197 20.60 24.76 22.19
N GLU A 198 21.52 24.01 21.56
CA GLU A 198 22.93 24.42 21.39
C GLU A 198 23.10 25.56 20.39
N GLU A 199 22.33 25.53 19.27
CA GLU A 199 22.39 26.49 18.16
C GLU A 199 21.00 26.97 17.75
N PRO A 200 20.30 27.80 18.56
CA PRO A 200 18.92 28.20 18.33
C PRO A 200 18.69 29.04 17.08
N ASP A 201 19.72 29.73 16.62
CA ASP A 201 19.67 30.57 15.42
C ASP A 201 20.00 29.81 14.13
N GLN A 202 20.21 28.47 14.20
CA GLN A 202 20.54 27.66 13.02
C GLN A 202 19.25 27.12 12.34
N PRO A 203 18.83 27.68 11.19
CA PRO A 203 17.55 27.32 10.56
C PRO A 203 17.48 25.84 10.14
N PHE A 204 18.63 25.23 9.82
CA PHE A 204 18.68 23.84 9.38
C PHE A 204 18.29 22.84 10.48
N HIS A 205 18.63 23.17 11.75
CA HIS A 205 18.20 22.35 12.89
C HIS A 205 16.67 22.40 13.08
N HIS A 206 16.09 23.59 13.00
CA HIS A 206 14.64 23.76 13.05
C HIS A 206 13.95 23.05 11.88
N TYR A 207 14.47 23.15 10.66
CA TYR A 207 13.95 22.44 9.51
C TYR A 207 13.89 20.94 9.76
N ASN A 208 15.00 20.32 10.19
CA ASN A 208 15.07 18.89 10.45
C ASN A 208 14.17 18.47 11.61
N LEU A 209 14.11 19.25 12.69
CA LEU A 209 13.22 18.99 13.82
C LEU A 209 11.74 19.03 13.40
N GLY A 210 11.36 19.98 12.55
CA GLY A 210 10.01 20.04 11.97
C GLY A 210 9.67 18.81 11.15
N VAL A 211 10.63 18.26 10.37
CA VAL A 211 10.44 17.01 9.62
C VAL A 211 10.18 15.83 10.56
N GLU A 212 10.92 15.70 11.66
CA GLU A 212 10.71 14.62 12.61
C GLU A 212 9.38 14.78 13.38
N TYR A 213 8.97 16.00 13.77
CA TYR A 213 7.65 16.23 14.35
C TYR A 213 6.52 15.84 13.40
N LEU A 214 6.64 16.16 12.11
CA LEU A 214 5.66 15.74 11.12
C LEU A 214 5.59 14.21 10.98
N ARG A 215 6.73 13.50 11.08
CA ARG A 215 6.79 12.04 11.06
C ARG A 215 6.07 11.37 12.23
N VAL A 216 6.06 12.02 13.40
CA VAL A 216 5.32 11.52 14.57
C VAL A 216 3.86 12.00 14.62
N GLY A 217 3.43 12.79 13.62
CA GLY A 217 2.06 13.29 13.50
C GLY A 217 1.79 14.59 14.29
N GLU A 218 2.83 15.23 14.84
CA GLU A 218 2.73 16.50 15.58
C GLU A 218 2.74 17.70 14.62
N ALA A 219 1.74 17.80 13.76
CA ALA A 219 1.70 18.75 12.65
C ALA A 219 1.73 20.23 13.09
N GLU A 220 1.12 20.58 14.24
CA GLU A 220 1.20 21.94 14.81
C GLU A 220 2.63 22.31 15.19
N ARG A 221 3.31 21.45 15.97
CA ARG A 221 4.71 21.69 16.37
C ARG A 221 5.63 21.75 15.18
N ALA A 222 5.41 20.86 14.18
CA ALA A 222 6.15 20.87 12.93
C ALA A 222 5.99 22.23 12.21
N LEU A 223 4.75 22.72 12.08
CA LEU A 223 4.46 23.97 11.39
C LEU A 223 5.12 25.18 12.08
N GLU A 224 5.05 25.25 13.42
CA GLU A 224 5.72 26.29 14.22
C GLU A 224 7.24 26.25 13.99
N THR A 225 7.83 25.06 14.06
CA THR A 225 9.28 24.85 13.90
C THR A 225 9.75 25.20 12.49
N PHE A 226 8.98 24.82 11.46
CA PHE A 226 9.24 25.26 10.07
C PHE A 226 9.11 26.77 9.90
N GLY A 227 8.18 27.40 10.61
CA GLY A 227 8.03 28.86 10.63
C GLY A 227 9.30 29.56 11.12
N VAL A 228 9.93 29.04 12.19
CA VAL A 228 11.22 29.56 12.70
C VAL A 228 12.33 29.36 11.64
N ALA A 229 12.43 28.15 11.08
CA ALA A 229 13.42 27.87 10.03
C ALA A 229 13.28 28.83 8.83
N ARG A 230 12.05 29.09 8.38
CA ARG A 230 11.75 29.96 7.24
C ARG A 230 12.15 31.43 7.47
N MET A 231 12.00 31.92 8.70
CA MET A 231 12.43 33.30 9.03
C MET A 231 13.94 33.44 9.03
N GLY A 232 14.69 32.38 9.23
CA GLY A 232 16.14 32.38 9.31
C GLY A 232 16.88 32.14 7.97
N ILE A 233 16.16 31.89 6.86
CA ILE A 233 16.78 31.58 5.57
C ILE A 233 16.53 32.65 4.51
N ASP A 234 17.44 32.70 3.53
CA ASP A 234 17.19 33.34 2.23
C ASP A 234 16.77 32.22 1.24
N PRO A 235 15.51 32.19 0.76
CA PRO A 235 15.03 31.16 -0.15
C PRO A 235 15.79 31.08 -1.49
N ALA A 236 16.42 32.17 -1.92
CA ALA A 236 17.13 32.23 -3.20
C ALA A 236 18.45 31.44 -3.18
N VAL A 237 19.05 31.27 -1.99
CA VAL A 237 20.37 30.65 -1.84
C VAL A 237 20.34 29.38 -0.98
N THR A 238 19.25 29.15 -0.26
CA THR A 238 19.12 27.96 0.60
C THR A 238 18.63 26.75 -0.18
N SER A 239 19.46 25.73 -0.27
CA SER A 239 19.20 24.53 -1.10
C SER A 239 17.93 23.74 -0.71
N TYR A 240 17.55 23.74 0.57
CA TYR A 240 16.35 23.05 1.08
C TYR A 240 15.11 23.95 1.22
N ALA A 241 15.18 25.21 0.76
CA ALA A 241 14.07 26.14 0.91
C ALA A 241 12.76 25.63 0.29
N HIS A 242 12.83 25.05 -0.91
CA HIS A 242 11.67 24.46 -1.59
C HIS A 242 11.00 23.34 -0.75
N LEU A 243 11.78 22.53 -0.04
CA LEU A 243 11.28 21.51 0.87
C LEU A 243 10.59 22.10 2.09
N LEU A 244 11.16 23.15 2.66
CA LEU A 244 10.60 23.83 3.80
C LEU A 244 9.16 24.32 3.50
N PHE A 245 8.96 24.97 2.35
CA PHE A 245 7.61 25.38 1.91
C PHE A 245 6.69 24.19 1.66
N LYS A 246 7.17 23.13 1.04
CA LYS A 246 6.39 21.91 0.81
C LYS A 246 5.94 21.27 2.14
N TYR A 247 6.83 21.19 3.14
CA TYR A 247 6.47 20.61 4.43
C TYR A 247 5.52 21.50 5.25
N GLU A 248 5.66 22.84 5.19
CA GLU A 248 4.65 23.74 5.75
C GLU A 248 3.27 23.48 5.12
N VAL A 249 3.20 23.35 3.80
CA VAL A 249 1.96 23.00 3.07
C VAL A 249 1.39 21.66 3.56
N ARG A 250 2.22 20.65 3.70
CA ARG A 250 1.79 19.34 4.21
C ARG A 250 1.26 19.41 5.64
N CYS A 251 1.91 20.16 6.52
CA CYS A 251 1.39 20.40 7.88
C CYS A 251 0.00 21.05 7.83
N LEU A 252 -0.18 22.09 7.02
CA LEU A 252 -1.46 22.78 6.88
C LEU A 252 -2.55 21.86 6.30
N GLN A 253 -2.21 20.99 5.37
CA GLN A 253 -3.11 19.94 4.84
C GLN A 253 -3.51 18.94 5.93
N HIS A 254 -2.57 18.44 6.73
CA HIS A 254 -2.87 17.56 7.88
C HIS A 254 -3.77 18.21 8.92
N LEU A 255 -3.65 19.51 9.10
CA LEU A 255 -4.47 20.32 10.00
C LEU A 255 -5.80 20.78 9.38
N ASN A 256 -6.11 20.37 8.14
CA ASN A 256 -7.26 20.82 7.35
C ASN A 256 -7.34 22.36 7.19
N ARG A 257 -6.21 23.06 7.26
CA ARG A 257 -6.08 24.52 7.07
C ARG A 257 -5.86 24.84 5.59
N TRP A 258 -6.82 24.42 4.75
CA TRP A 258 -6.68 24.39 3.28
C TRP A 258 -6.43 25.75 2.64
N GLN A 259 -7.09 26.83 3.14
CA GLN A 259 -6.88 28.17 2.59
C GLN A 259 -5.47 28.68 2.87
N GLU A 260 -4.97 28.48 4.08
CA GLU A 260 -3.61 28.86 4.44
C GLU A 260 -2.56 28.05 3.66
N ALA A 261 -2.87 26.80 3.36
CA ALA A 261 -2.03 25.97 2.48
C ALA A 261 -1.98 26.57 1.07
N LEU A 262 -3.11 27.01 0.49
CA LEU A 262 -3.14 27.67 -0.81
C LEU A 262 -2.35 28.97 -0.82
N ASP A 263 -2.52 29.82 0.19
CA ASP A 263 -1.78 31.08 0.28
C ASP A 263 -0.27 30.82 0.38
N ARG A 264 0.14 29.77 1.11
CA ARG A 264 1.53 29.35 1.22
C ARG A 264 2.07 28.81 -0.11
N ILE A 265 1.28 28.01 -0.83
CA ILE A 265 1.64 27.47 -2.15
C ILE A 265 1.81 28.60 -3.16
N ASP A 266 0.87 29.55 -3.22
CA ASP A 266 0.95 30.65 -4.17
C ASP A 266 2.22 31.50 -3.95
N ALA A 267 2.54 31.83 -2.68
CA ALA A 267 3.78 32.51 -2.35
C ALA A 267 5.04 31.68 -2.69
N ALA A 268 4.98 30.35 -2.49
CA ALA A 268 6.12 29.48 -2.82
C ALA A 268 6.32 29.31 -4.33
N LEU A 269 5.26 29.33 -5.14
CA LEU A 269 5.35 29.25 -6.60
C LEU A 269 5.94 30.51 -7.23
N GLU A 270 5.86 31.66 -6.56
CA GLU A 270 6.60 32.88 -7.01
C GLU A 270 8.13 32.67 -6.89
N LEU A 271 8.57 31.89 -5.90
CA LEU A 271 9.99 31.59 -5.67
C LEU A 271 10.47 30.37 -6.47
N PHE A 272 9.62 29.38 -6.62
CA PHE A 272 9.92 28.07 -7.23
C PHE A 272 8.91 27.72 -8.32
N PRO A 273 8.86 28.47 -9.45
CA PRO A 273 7.81 28.31 -10.47
C PRO A 273 7.85 26.96 -11.19
N GLU A 274 9.00 26.26 -11.19
CA GLU A 274 9.16 24.95 -11.82
C GLU A 274 8.94 23.79 -10.84
N TYR A 275 8.55 24.06 -9.59
CA TYR A 275 8.35 23.00 -8.59
C TYR A 275 6.96 22.39 -8.71
N THR A 276 6.84 21.34 -9.49
CA THR A 276 5.59 20.66 -9.85
C THR A 276 4.81 20.15 -8.63
N ASP A 277 5.52 19.73 -7.54
CA ASP A 277 4.88 19.30 -6.30
C ASP A 277 3.94 20.36 -5.73
N LEU A 278 4.36 21.63 -5.73
CA LEU A 278 3.50 22.73 -5.25
C LEU A 278 2.27 22.91 -6.13
N MET A 279 2.43 22.81 -7.45
CA MET A 279 1.29 22.93 -8.37
C MET A 279 0.31 21.76 -8.20
N HIS A 280 0.80 20.54 -7.95
CA HIS A 280 -0.02 19.38 -7.61
C HIS A 280 -0.78 19.61 -6.30
N HIS A 281 -0.08 20.00 -5.22
CA HIS A 281 -0.70 20.28 -3.92
C HIS A 281 -1.69 21.45 -3.98
N ARG A 282 -1.48 22.44 -4.86
CA ARG A 282 -2.46 23.50 -5.14
C ARG A 282 -3.78 22.91 -5.62
N GLY A 283 -3.73 21.95 -6.54
CA GLY A 283 -4.91 21.25 -7.01
C GLY A 283 -5.63 20.49 -5.90
N VAL A 284 -4.88 19.78 -5.05
CA VAL A 284 -5.44 19.06 -3.90
C VAL A 284 -6.11 19.99 -2.89
N CYS A 285 -5.48 21.12 -2.55
CA CYS A 285 -6.04 22.08 -1.62
C CYS A 285 -7.29 22.80 -2.17
N ALA A 286 -7.29 23.13 -3.47
CA ALA A 286 -8.43 23.75 -4.13
C ALA A 286 -9.64 22.79 -4.18
N ASP A 287 -9.41 21.49 -4.45
CA ASP A 287 -10.45 20.46 -4.41
C ASP A 287 -11.07 20.33 -3.00
N ALA A 288 -10.24 20.30 -1.96
CA ALA A 288 -10.69 20.25 -0.57
C ALA A 288 -11.55 21.46 -0.15
N LEU A 289 -11.35 22.61 -0.77
CA LEU A 289 -12.16 23.84 -0.58
C LEU A 289 -13.40 23.88 -1.49
N GLY A 290 -13.55 22.92 -2.41
CA GLY A 290 -14.63 22.90 -3.41
C GLY A 290 -14.42 23.83 -4.60
N ASP A 291 -13.24 24.46 -4.73
CA ASP A 291 -12.85 25.24 -5.91
C ASP A 291 -12.34 24.28 -7.02
N THR A 292 -13.30 23.55 -7.60
CA THR A 292 -13.01 22.49 -8.54
C THR A 292 -12.37 22.97 -9.85
N ASP A 293 -12.65 24.21 -10.28
CA ASP A 293 -12.06 24.77 -11.50
C ASP A 293 -10.58 25.09 -11.28
N ARG A 294 -10.23 25.69 -10.14
CA ARG A 294 -8.84 25.92 -9.74
C ARG A 294 -8.10 24.61 -9.53
N ALA A 295 -8.76 23.60 -8.95
CA ALA A 295 -8.22 22.27 -8.75
C ALA A 295 -7.85 21.62 -10.09
N GLU A 296 -8.79 21.57 -11.03
CA GLU A 296 -8.56 21.00 -12.36
C GLU A 296 -7.46 21.74 -13.12
N TYR A 297 -7.51 23.08 -13.14
CA TYR A 297 -6.45 23.88 -13.77
C TYR A 297 -5.07 23.53 -13.19
N SER A 298 -4.95 23.49 -11.87
CA SER A 298 -3.66 23.24 -11.20
C SER A 298 -3.13 21.84 -11.48
N LEU A 299 -3.99 20.80 -11.47
CA LEU A 299 -3.58 19.44 -11.78
C LEU A 299 -3.17 19.26 -13.24
N ARG A 300 -3.93 19.87 -14.19
CA ARG A 300 -3.55 19.86 -15.61
C ARG A 300 -2.25 20.60 -15.87
N GLU A 301 -2.01 21.70 -15.17
CA GLU A 301 -0.77 22.44 -15.26
C GLU A 301 0.40 21.64 -14.67
N ALA A 302 0.21 20.96 -13.54
CA ALA A 302 1.23 20.05 -12.98
C ALA A 302 1.58 18.90 -13.95
N ILE A 303 0.58 18.36 -14.67
CA ILE A 303 0.80 17.35 -15.73
C ILE A 303 1.61 17.97 -16.89
N ARG A 304 1.25 19.19 -17.32
CA ARG A 304 1.97 19.90 -18.39
C ARG A 304 3.42 20.19 -18.03
N MET A 305 3.68 20.55 -16.77
CA MET A 305 5.04 20.76 -16.24
C MET A 305 5.85 19.46 -16.26
N GLY A 306 5.19 18.32 -16.03
CA GLY A 306 5.87 17.03 -15.89
C GLY A 306 6.64 16.89 -14.58
N PRO A 307 7.56 15.92 -14.45
CA PRO A 307 8.43 15.80 -13.29
C PRO A 307 9.24 17.09 -13.08
N PRO A 308 9.43 17.55 -11.83
CA PRO A 308 10.21 18.75 -11.58
C PRO A 308 11.68 18.55 -11.97
N PRO A 309 12.43 19.64 -12.20
CA PRO A 309 13.87 19.57 -12.38
C PRO A 309 14.58 18.80 -11.26
N PRO A 310 15.68 18.07 -11.55
CA PRO A 310 16.37 17.20 -10.58
C PRO A 310 16.91 17.90 -9.33
N ILE A 311 16.97 19.22 -9.33
CA ILE A 311 17.36 20.02 -8.15
C ILE A 311 16.30 19.96 -7.04
N TYR A 312 15.05 19.65 -7.38
CA TYR A 312 13.96 19.60 -6.42
C TYR A 312 13.75 18.17 -5.89
N HIS A 313 13.54 18.08 -4.60
CA HIS A 313 13.06 16.85 -3.98
C HIS A 313 11.57 16.65 -4.28
N THR A 314 11.21 15.53 -4.87
CA THR A 314 9.85 15.25 -5.31
C THR A 314 9.33 13.92 -4.81
N GLU A 315 8.02 13.78 -4.77
CA GLU A 315 7.36 12.48 -4.61
C GLU A 315 7.27 11.79 -5.97
N GLU A 316 7.63 10.51 -6.01
CA GLU A 316 7.59 9.73 -7.25
C GLU A 316 6.19 9.79 -7.88
N GLY A 317 6.14 10.18 -9.14
CA GLY A 317 4.90 10.23 -9.92
C GLY A 317 4.16 11.57 -9.91
N ILE A 318 4.63 12.55 -9.15
CA ILE A 318 4.14 13.93 -9.29
C ILE A 318 4.48 14.45 -10.69
N GLY A 319 3.53 15.16 -11.30
CA GLY A 319 3.61 15.57 -12.71
C GLY A 319 3.35 14.44 -13.72
N THR A 320 3.19 13.19 -13.24
CA THR A 320 2.92 12.01 -14.05
C THR A 320 1.76 11.19 -13.48
N TYR A 321 1.96 9.90 -13.19
CA TYR A 321 0.88 8.97 -12.83
C TYR A 321 0.09 9.35 -11.57
N GLN A 322 0.73 9.93 -10.54
CA GLN A 322 -0.01 10.37 -9.35
C GLN A 322 -0.91 11.57 -9.66
N THR A 323 -0.39 12.53 -10.42
CA THR A 323 -1.19 13.72 -10.79
C THR A 323 -2.35 13.35 -11.72
N TRP A 324 -2.13 12.42 -12.67
CA TRP A 324 -3.19 11.87 -13.49
C TRP A 324 -4.25 11.14 -12.66
N TYR A 325 -3.84 10.34 -11.67
CA TYR A 325 -4.77 9.66 -10.77
C TYR A 325 -5.58 10.65 -9.93
N THR A 326 -4.95 11.70 -9.39
CA THR A 326 -5.62 12.75 -8.62
C THR A 326 -6.61 13.53 -9.50
N LEU A 327 -6.24 13.86 -10.74
CA LEU A 327 -7.17 14.48 -11.71
C LEU A 327 -8.36 13.57 -12.00
N GLY A 328 -8.14 12.28 -12.20
CA GLY A 328 -9.20 11.30 -12.39
C GLY A 328 -10.19 11.28 -11.22
N ARG A 329 -9.69 11.33 -9.97
CA ARG A 329 -10.55 11.42 -8.77
C ARG A 329 -11.38 12.71 -8.72
N LEU A 330 -10.78 13.85 -9.06
CA LEU A 330 -11.47 15.13 -9.14
C LEU A 330 -12.62 15.08 -10.18
N LEU A 331 -12.34 14.58 -11.39
CA LEU A 331 -13.33 14.48 -12.47
C LEU A 331 -14.45 13.48 -12.11
N GLU A 332 -14.11 12.35 -11.48
CA GLU A 332 -15.08 11.39 -10.94
C GLU A 332 -16.01 12.05 -9.92
N GLY A 333 -15.47 12.84 -8.99
CA GLY A 333 -16.24 13.61 -8.00
C GLY A 333 -17.18 14.63 -8.64
N ARG A 334 -16.84 15.19 -9.79
CA ARG A 334 -17.67 16.09 -10.60
C ARG A 334 -18.67 15.36 -11.49
N ALA A 335 -18.71 14.03 -11.47
CA ALA A 335 -19.47 13.19 -12.38
C ALA A 335 -19.09 13.32 -13.88
N ASP A 336 -17.90 13.85 -14.18
CA ASP A 336 -17.28 13.75 -15.50
C ASP A 336 -16.59 12.38 -15.61
N LEU A 337 -17.43 11.35 -15.83
CA LEU A 337 -16.98 9.96 -15.81
C LEU A 337 -16.10 9.61 -17.02
N GLU A 338 -16.31 10.25 -18.17
CA GLU A 338 -15.49 10.07 -19.36
C GLU A 338 -14.09 10.65 -19.16
N GLY A 339 -14.01 11.90 -18.73
CA GLY A 339 -12.73 12.55 -18.39
C GLY A 339 -11.99 11.82 -17.27
N ALA A 340 -12.71 11.28 -16.27
CA ALA A 340 -12.11 10.49 -15.21
C ALA A 340 -11.48 9.19 -15.74
N VAL A 341 -12.18 8.45 -16.61
CA VAL A 341 -11.63 7.23 -17.23
C VAL A 341 -10.39 7.55 -18.06
N ASP A 342 -10.41 8.62 -18.87
CA ASP A 342 -9.26 9.03 -19.65
C ASP A 342 -8.05 9.38 -18.76
N ALA A 343 -8.26 10.13 -17.67
CA ALA A 343 -7.19 10.46 -16.71
C ALA A 343 -6.63 9.21 -16.02
N TYR A 344 -7.48 8.27 -15.61
CA TYR A 344 -7.04 7.01 -15.02
C TYR A 344 -6.28 6.12 -16.02
N VAL A 345 -6.68 6.10 -17.29
CA VAL A 345 -5.95 5.40 -18.35
C VAL A 345 -4.53 5.98 -18.49
N GLU A 346 -4.39 7.31 -18.51
CA GLU A 346 -3.07 7.94 -18.61
C GLU A 346 -2.22 7.66 -17.36
N ALA A 347 -2.82 7.57 -16.16
CA ALA A 347 -2.09 7.15 -14.95
C ALA A 347 -1.52 5.73 -15.08
N VAL A 348 -2.31 4.76 -15.57
CA VAL A 348 -1.85 3.38 -15.80
C VAL A 348 -0.80 3.32 -16.92
N ARG A 349 -0.94 4.12 -17.98
CA ARG A 349 0.06 4.20 -19.06
C ARG A 349 1.40 4.72 -18.57
N ALA A 350 1.38 5.71 -17.68
CA ALA A 350 2.59 6.26 -17.07
C ALA A 350 3.24 5.29 -16.08
N LYS A 351 2.44 4.46 -15.37
CA LYS A 351 2.94 3.41 -14.45
C LYS A 351 2.04 2.18 -14.52
N SER A 352 2.42 1.20 -15.33
CA SER A 352 1.63 -0.02 -15.57
C SER A 352 1.43 -0.93 -14.35
N SER A 353 2.23 -0.77 -13.31
CA SER A 353 2.08 -1.48 -12.03
C SER A 353 1.05 -0.83 -11.10
N LEU A 354 0.50 0.35 -11.45
CA LEU A 354 -0.48 1.07 -10.63
C LEU A 354 -1.87 0.44 -10.82
N LEU A 355 -2.35 -0.29 -9.81
CA LEU A 355 -3.63 -1.01 -9.88
C LEU A 355 -4.86 -0.15 -9.51
N PRO A 356 -4.83 0.79 -8.55
CA PRO A 356 -6.02 1.55 -8.14
C PRO A 356 -6.81 2.19 -9.28
N PRO A 357 -6.20 2.82 -10.30
CA PRO A 357 -6.96 3.38 -11.42
C PRO A 357 -7.75 2.34 -12.22
N LEU A 358 -7.24 1.10 -12.36
CA LEU A 358 -7.94 0.03 -13.09
C LEU A 358 -9.25 -0.35 -12.41
N TYR A 359 -9.26 -0.45 -11.08
CA TYR A 359 -10.49 -0.69 -10.32
C TYR A 359 -11.51 0.44 -10.55
N ARG A 360 -11.05 1.69 -10.56
CA ARG A 360 -11.93 2.84 -10.81
C ARG A 360 -12.49 2.85 -12.23
N ILE A 361 -11.64 2.62 -13.24
CA ILE A 361 -12.06 2.52 -14.64
C ILE A 361 -13.17 1.48 -14.79
N PHE A 362 -12.93 0.25 -14.35
CA PHE A 362 -13.89 -0.84 -14.54
C PHE A 362 -15.19 -0.61 -13.77
N ARG A 363 -15.10 -0.07 -12.55
CA ARG A 363 -16.26 0.30 -11.75
C ARG A 363 -17.09 1.40 -12.42
N ILE A 364 -16.45 2.46 -12.90
CA ILE A 364 -17.13 3.55 -13.64
C ILE A 364 -17.83 2.99 -14.87
N MET A 365 -17.15 2.22 -15.72
CA MET A 365 -17.72 1.66 -16.93
C MET A 365 -18.89 0.71 -16.64
N ARG A 366 -18.81 -0.09 -15.58
CA ARG A 366 -19.92 -0.94 -15.15
C ARG A 366 -21.14 -0.11 -14.73
N VAL A 367 -20.94 0.87 -13.85
CA VAL A 367 -22.04 1.72 -13.32
C VAL A 367 -22.67 2.57 -14.41
N SER A 368 -21.88 2.98 -15.42
CA SER A 368 -22.36 3.72 -16.60
C SER A 368 -23.02 2.82 -17.67
N GLY A 369 -23.13 1.50 -17.43
CA GLY A 369 -23.68 0.56 -18.42
C GLY A 369 -22.76 0.27 -19.62
N GLN A 370 -21.49 0.66 -19.53
CA GLN A 370 -20.49 0.53 -20.60
C GLN A 370 -19.56 -0.70 -20.41
N GLU A 371 -19.93 -1.65 -19.54
CA GLU A 371 -19.11 -2.84 -19.29
C GLU A 371 -18.70 -3.58 -20.58
N HIS A 372 -19.60 -3.61 -21.58
CA HIS A 372 -19.34 -4.26 -22.86
C HIS A 372 -18.18 -3.64 -23.66
N GLN A 373 -17.76 -2.42 -23.35
CA GLN A 373 -16.63 -1.73 -24.00
C GLN A 373 -15.29 -2.01 -23.30
N ILE A 374 -15.30 -2.57 -22.09
CA ILE A 374 -14.07 -2.86 -21.32
C ILE A 374 -13.09 -3.73 -22.11
N PRO A 375 -13.50 -4.83 -22.79
CA PRO A 375 -12.56 -5.66 -23.53
C PRO A 375 -11.83 -4.92 -24.66
N GLU A 376 -12.49 -3.98 -25.32
CA GLU A 376 -11.90 -3.14 -26.36
C GLU A 376 -10.92 -2.14 -25.73
N LEU A 377 -11.34 -1.40 -24.69
CA LEU A 377 -10.49 -0.50 -23.94
C LEU A 377 -9.19 -1.19 -23.47
N VAL A 378 -9.32 -2.39 -22.91
CA VAL A 378 -8.17 -3.15 -22.39
C VAL A 378 -7.22 -3.53 -23.52
N ARG A 379 -7.72 -3.96 -24.68
CA ARG A 379 -6.87 -4.33 -25.84
C ARG A 379 -6.20 -3.13 -26.48
N GLU A 380 -6.88 -1.99 -26.55
CA GLU A 380 -6.37 -0.79 -27.24
C GLU A 380 -5.43 0.03 -26.37
N ARG A 381 -5.72 0.13 -25.08
CA ARG A 381 -5.04 1.06 -24.19
C ARG A 381 -3.98 0.42 -23.30
N PHE A 382 -4.03 -0.92 -23.09
CA PHE A 382 -3.09 -1.63 -22.23
C PHE A 382 -2.34 -2.72 -22.99
N ALA A 383 -1.01 -2.78 -22.81
CA ALA A 383 -0.18 -3.81 -23.40
C ALA A 383 -0.29 -5.12 -22.62
N LEU A 384 -1.23 -5.99 -22.98
CA LEU A 384 -1.37 -7.34 -22.42
C LEU A 384 -0.40 -8.31 -23.10
N SER A 385 0.90 -8.18 -22.81
CA SER A 385 1.94 -8.97 -23.46
C SER A 385 2.28 -10.28 -22.75
N SER A 386 1.81 -10.51 -21.52
CA SER A 386 2.09 -11.70 -20.73
C SER A 386 0.84 -12.33 -20.15
N GLU A 387 0.90 -13.65 -19.90
CA GLU A 387 -0.18 -14.38 -19.21
C GLU A 387 -0.43 -13.80 -17.81
N GLU A 388 0.61 -13.36 -17.11
CA GLU A 388 0.52 -12.74 -15.79
C GLU A 388 -0.29 -11.43 -15.84
N ALA A 389 -0.06 -10.58 -16.84
CA ALA A 389 -0.82 -9.34 -17.02
C ALA A 389 -2.31 -9.63 -17.28
N ILE A 390 -2.61 -10.64 -18.07
CA ILE A 390 -3.99 -11.09 -18.34
C ILE A 390 -4.64 -11.56 -17.05
N HIS A 391 -3.97 -12.41 -16.26
CA HIS A 391 -4.52 -12.90 -14.98
C HIS A 391 -4.77 -11.76 -13.98
N LYS A 392 -3.85 -10.79 -13.88
CA LYS A 392 -4.06 -9.60 -13.02
C LYS A 392 -5.30 -8.81 -13.45
N ILE A 393 -5.47 -8.55 -14.74
CA ILE A 393 -6.65 -7.85 -15.27
C ILE A 393 -7.94 -8.64 -15.00
N LEU A 394 -7.94 -9.96 -15.21
CA LEU A 394 -9.10 -10.81 -14.92
C LEU A 394 -9.47 -10.75 -13.44
N GLY A 395 -8.49 -10.79 -12.52
CA GLY A 395 -8.73 -10.66 -11.08
C GLY A 395 -9.32 -9.29 -10.71
N ILE A 396 -8.85 -8.20 -11.33
CA ILE A 396 -9.40 -6.85 -11.10
C ILE A 396 -10.83 -6.75 -11.65
N LEU A 397 -11.11 -7.31 -12.82
CA LEU A 397 -12.45 -7.34 -13.40
C LEU A 397 -13.43 -8.13 -12.53
N GLU A 398 -12.99 -9.27 -11.99
CA GLU A 398 -13.77 -10.07 -11.05
C GLU A 398 -14.10 -9.27 -9.78
N GLN A 399 -13.11 -8.66 -9.16
CA GLN A 399 -13.29 -7.80 -7.97
C GLN A 399 -14.16 -6.57 -8.26
N SER A 400 -14.11 -6.05 -9.49
CA SER A 400 -14.96 -4.95 -9.96
C SER A 400 -16.34 -5.41 -10.43
N ARG A 401 -16.63 -6.73 -10.37
CA ARG A 401 -17.87 -7.38 -10.83
C ARG A 401 -18.18 -7.21 -12.31
N CYS A 402 -17.15 -7.03 -13.13
CA CYS A 402 -17.25 -6.93 -14.58
C CYS A 402 -17.09 -8.32 -15.22
N TYR A 403 -18.03 -9.22 -14.93
CA TYR A 403 -17.89 -10.64 -15.25
C TYR A 403 -18.02 -10.94 -16.74
N ASP A 404 -18.90 -10.24 -17.47
CA ASP A 404 -19.04 -10.41 -18.92
C ASP A 404 -17.80 -9.91 -19.66
N ALA A 405 -17.20 -8.81 -19.21
CA ALA A 405 -15.93 -8.32 -19.74
C ALA A 405 -14.78 -9.30 -19.47
N ALA A 406 -14.71 -9.87 -18.25
CA ALA A 406 -13.72 -10.87 -17.90
C ALA A 406 -13.85 -12.12 -18.79
N LEU A 407 -15.07 -12.61 -19.03
CA LEU A 407 -15.34 -13.76 -19.90
C LEU A 407 -14.91 -13.51 -21.36
N GLN A 408 -15.05 -12.27 -21.86
CA GLN A 408 -14.61 -11.91 -23.21
C GLN A 408 -13.09 -11.75 -23.36
N LEU A 409 -12.40 -11.47 -22.27
CA LEU A 409 -10.93 -11.37 -22.24
C LEU A 409 -10.25 -12.70 -21.94
N LEU A 410 -10.97 -13.69 -21.38
CA LEU A 410 -10.42 -15.03 -21.16
C LEU A 410 -9.92 -15.60 -22.50
N PRO A 411 -8.65 -16.03 -22.58
CA PRO A 411 -8.14 -16.70 -23.77
C PRO A 411 -8.99 -17.94 -24.07
N GLY A 412 -9.28 -18.19 -25.35
CA GLY A 412 -10.11 -19.32 -25.77
C GLY A 412 -9.60 -20.64 -25.18
N VAL A 413 -10.35 -21.18 -24.22
CA VAL A 413 -9.97 -22.35 -23.40
C VAL A 413 -9.61 -23.55 -24.25
N SER A 414 -10.32 -23.74 -25.37
CA SER A 414 -10.11 -24.88 -26.27
C SER A 414 -8.84 -24.82 -27.10
N SER A 415 -8.24 -23.65 -27.27
CA SER A 415 -7.07 -23.43 -28.15
C SER A 415 -5.74 -23.30 -27.40
N HIS A 416 -5.74 -23.30 -26.07
CA HIS A 416 -4.49 -23.18 -25.30
C HIS A 416 -3.63 -24.45 -25.44
N PRO A 417 -2.33 -24.30 -25.80
CA PRO A 417 -1.46 -25.47 -26.07
C PRO A 417 -1.17 -26.27 -24.80
N ASN A 418 -1.08 -25.65 -23.63
CA ASN A 418 -0.81 -26.29 -22.35
C ASN A 418 -2.10 -26.87 -21.74
N GLY A 419 -2.12 -28.19 -21.48
CA GLY A 419 -3.29 -28.88 -20.93
C GLY A 419 -3.67 -28.44 -19.51
N GLU A 420 -2.69 -28.19 -18.65
CA GLU A 420 -2.93 -27.72 -17.29
C GLU A 420 -3.52 -26.29 -17.31
N MET A 421 -2.98 -25.42 -18.15
CA MET A 421 -3.52 -24.07 -18.30
C MET A 421 -4.96 -24.08 -18.81
N ARG A 422 -5.30 -24.96 -19.76
CA ARG A 422 -6.71 -25.14 -20.20
C ARG A 422 -7.64 -25.51 -19.06
N GLU A 423 -7.19 -26.33 -18.14
CA GLU A 423 -7.99 -26.71 -16.96
C GLU A 423 -8.18 -25.52 -16.02
N ARG A 424 -7.11 -24.79 -15.75
CA ARG A 424 -7.18 -23.54 -14.94
C ARG A 424 -8.14 -22.53 -15.54
N LEU A 425 -8.02 -22.25 -16.84
CA LEU A 425 -8.92 -21.33 -17.55
C LEU A 425 -10.39 -21.81 -17.54
N SER A 426 -10.61 -23.15 -17.67
CA SER A 426 -11.96 -23.72 -17.55
C SER A 426 -12.57 -23.51 -16.18
N VAL A 427 -11.79 -23.65 -15.11
CA VAL A 427 -12.23 -23.40 -13.74
C VAL A 427 -12.50 -21.92 -13.53
N SER A 428 -11.61 -21.02 -13.97
CA SER A 428 -11.82 -19.57 -13.91
C SER A 428 -13.10 -19.15 -14.63
N GLU A 429 -13.32 -19.66 -15.84
CA GLU A 429 -14.55 -19.40 -16.59
C GLU A 429 -15.77 -19.89 -15.82
N ALA A 430 -15.70 -21.07 -15.20
CA ALA A 430 -16.79 -21.59 -14.39
C ALA A 430 -17.09 -20.72 -13.17
N MET A 431 -16.05 -20.18 -12.49
CA MET A 431 -16.25 -19.28 -11.36
C MET A 431 -16.97 -17.99 -11.78
N LEU A 432 -16.54 -17.37 -12.88
CA LEU A 432 -17.22 -16.20 -13.43
C LEU A 432 -18.67 -16.50 -13.83
N GLN A 433 -18.96 -17.69 -14.37
CA GLN A 433 -20.34 -18.11 -14.67
C GLN A 433 -21.16 -18.32 -13.39
N ILE A 434 -20.55 -18.85 -12.31
CA ILE A 434 -21.19 -19.00 -11.01
C ILE A 434 -21.59 -17.64 -10.45
N GLN A 435 -20.69 -16.68 -10.46
CA GLN A 435 -20.94 -15.31 -9.98
C GLN A 435 -22.09 -14.61 -10.73
N GLN A 436 -22.31 -14.99 -11.99
CA GLN A 436 -23.44 -14.51 -12.81
C GLN A 436 -24.72 -15.35 -12.64
N GLY A 437 -24.74 -16.33 -11.76
CA GLY A 437 -25.87 -17.24 -11.61
C GLY A 437 -26.12 -18.13 -12.83
N ARG A 438 -25.13 -18.29 -13.72
CA ARG A 438 -25.23 -19.11 -14.94
C ARG A 438 -24.80 -20.57 -14.65
N TRP A 439 -25.47 -21.22 -13.72
CA TRP A 439 -25.10 -22.52 -13.13
C TRP A 439 -24.85 -23.63 -14.17
N ASN A 440 -25.73 -23.73 -15.18
CA ASN A 440 -25.59 -24.73 -16.21
C ASN A 440 -24.32 -24.55 -17.07
N LYS A 441 -23.91 -23.30 -17.34
CA LYS A 441 -22.68 -23.01 -18.06
C LYS A 441 -21.45 -23.35 -17.22
N ALA A 442 -21.47 -22.98 -15.94
CA ALA A 442 -20.42 -23.36 -14.99
C ALA A 442 -20.22 -24.88 -14.92
N ARG A 443 -21.32 -25.64 -14.80
CA ARG A 443 -21.29 -27.11 -14.77
C ARG A 443 -20.61 -27.69 -16.00
N LEU A 444 -20.95 -27.21 -17.20
CA LEU A 444 -20.33 -27.67 -18.45
C LEU A 444 -18.81 -27.47 -18.47
N LYS A 445 -18.29 -26.45 -17.77
CA LYS A 445 -16.86 -26.20 -17.68
C LYS A 445 -16.16 -27.01 -16.59
N LEU A 446 -16.83 -27.32 -15.48
CA LEU A 446 -16.27 -28.09 -14.35
C LEU A 446 -16.27 -29.60 -14.59
N GLU A 447 -17.30 -30.16 -15.24
CA GLU A 447 -17.44 -31.60 -15.46
C GLU A 447 -16.23 -32.28 -16.17
N PRO A 448 -15.65 -31.71 -17.24
CA PRO A 448 -14.46 -32.26 -17.85
C PRO A 448 -13.23 -32.26 -16.94
N VAL A 449 -13.09 -31.23 -16.09
CA VAL A 449 -11.96 -31.06 -15.16
C VAL A 449 -12.09 -32.05 -13.99
N ARG A 450 -13.28 -32.23 -13.44
CA ARG A 450 -13.56 -33.23 -12.37
C ARG A 450 -13.10 -34.64 -12.71
N ARG A 451 -13.20 -35.04 -13.98
CA ARG A 451 -12.83 -36.39 -14.45
C ARG A 451 -11.34 -36.65 -14.47
N LYS A 452 -10.52 -35.64 -14.24
CA LYS A 452 -9.06 -35.73 -14.22
C LYS A 452 -8.55 -36.02 -12.80
N LYS A 453 -7.27 -35.84 -12.57
CA LYS A 453 -6.64 -36.00 -11.25
C LYS A 453 -5.96 -34.70 -10.82
N GLY A 454 -5.86 -34.47 -9.52
CA GLY A 454 -5.17 -33.32 -8.96
C GLY A 454 -6.09 -32.34 -8.26
N LEU A 455 -5.51 -31.25 -7.80
CA LEU A 455 -6.21 -30.23 -6.99
C LEU A 455 -7.38 -29.57 -7.73
N LEU A 456 -7.21 -29.26 -9.02
CA LEU A 456 -8.27 -28.65 -9.83
C LEU A 456 -9.48 -29.59 -10.01
N ALA A 457 -9.23 -30.91 -10.12
CA ALA A 457 -10.30 -31.91 -10.21
C ALA A 457 -11.08 -32.00 -8.90
N ALA A 458 -10.38 -32.01 -7.75
CA ALA A 458 -11.01 -31.99 -6.43
C ALA A 458 -11.81 -30.70 -6.20
N SER A 459 -11.26 -29.54 -6.55
CA SER A 459 -11.96 -28.25 -6.48
C SER A 459 -13.21 -28.24 -7.37
N SER A 460 -13.10 -28.73 -8.61
CA SER A 460 -14.24 -28.84 -9.53
C SER A 460 -15.35 -29.74 -9.00
N ALA A 461 -15.00 -30.85 -8.35
CA ALA A 461 -15.97 -31.78 -7.73
C ALA A 461 -16.75 -31.06 -6.61
N ARG A 462 -16.06 -30.36 -5.71
CA ARG A 462 -16.70 -29.59 -4.63
C ARG A 462 -17.65 -28.51 -5.16
N TRP A 463 -17.24 -27.80 -6.22
CA TRP A 463 -18.10 -26.78 -6.84
C TRP A 463 -19.34 -27.39 -7.50
N LEU A 464 -19.23 -28.53 -8.13
CA LEU A 464 -20.37 -29.23 -8.71
C LEU A 464 -21.38 -29.66 -7.63
N GLU A 465 -20.92 -30.12 -6.48
CA GLU A 465 -21.77 -30.43 -5.33
C GLU A 465 -22.48 -29.20 -4.78
N ARG A 466 -21.78 -28.06 -4.67
CA ARG A 466 -22.39 -26.78 -4.26
C ARG A 466 -23.47 -26.33 -5.23
N LEU A 467 -23.25 -26.50 -6.55
CA LEU A 467 -24.26 -26.23 -7.57
C LEU A 467 -25.46 -27.17 -7.47
N GLU A 468 -25.26 -28.45 -7.10
CA GLU A 468 -26.34 -29.42 -6.83
C GLU A 468 -27.18 -28.99 -5.63
N TRP A 469 -26.55 -28.51 -4.56
CA TRP A 469 -27.26 -27.96 -3.42
C TRP A 469 -28.11 -26.74 -3.79
N ILE A 470 -27.60 -25.79 -4.56
CA ILE A 470 -28.36 -24.62 -5.04
C ILE A 470 -29.57 -25.05 -5.87
N GLU A 471 -29.46 -26.17 -6.60
CA GLU A 471 -30.59 -26.76 -7.36
C GLU A 471 -31.58 -27.55 -6.48
N GLY A 472 -31.38 -27.61 -5.16
CA GLY A 472 -32.23 -28.33 -4.22
C GLY A 472 -32.03 -29.85 -4.24
N LYS A 473 -30.88 -30.34 -4.76
CA LYS A 473 -30.52 -31.76 -4.74
C LYS A 473 -29.76 -32.10 -3.46
N GLU A 474 -29.84 -33.37 -3.06
CA GLU A 474 -28.97 -33.87 -2.00
C GLU A 474 -27.50 -33.89 -2.45
N VAL A 475 -26.61 -33.47 -1.54
CA VAL A 475 -25.17 -33.45 -1.77
C VAL A 475 -24.47 -34.54 -0.97
N SER A 476 -23.43 -35.16 -1.55
CA SER A 476 -22.74 -36.30 -0.96
C SER A 476 -21.34 -35.97 -0.42
N GLY A 477 -20.78 -34.79 -0.72
CA GLY A 477 -19.43 -34.37 -0.33
C GLY A 477 -19.17 -34.31 1.17
N ASP A 478 -17.91 -34.28 1.53
CA ASP A 478 -17.41 -34.33 2.91
C ASP A 478 -16.56 -33.12 3.31
N ASP A 479 -16.38 -32.13 2.40
CA ASP A 479 -15.69 -30.90 2.76
C ASP A 479 -16.50 -30.06 3.77
N SER A 480 -15.83 -29.19 4.52
CA SER A 480 -16.40 -28.45 5.63
C SER A 480 -17.62 -27.59 5.24
N LEU A 481 -17.58 -26.95 4.06
CA LEU A 481 -18.71 -26.14 3.59
C LEU A 481 -19.87 -27.02 3.12
N THR A 482 -19.63 -28.11 2.39
CA THR A 482 -20.66 -29.04 1.94
C THR A 482 -21.33 -29.73 3.13
N LEU A 483 -20.59 -30.16 4.15
CA LEU A 483 -21.15 -30.71 5.40
C LEU A 483 -22.02 -29.68 6.14
N TRP A 484 -21.62 -28.44 6.14
CA TRP A 484 -22.37 -27.33 6.74
C TRP A 484 -23.67 -27.05 5.95
N LEU A 485 -23.63 -27.03 4.62
CA LEU A 485 -24.81 -26.90 3.75
C LEU A 485 -25.82 -28.07 3.95
N LYS A 486 -25.34 -29.30 4.12
CA LYS A 486 -26.18 -30.48 4.44
C LYS A 486 -26.94 -30.32 5.74
N ARG A 487 -26.26 -29.86 6.80
CA ARG A 487 -26.89 -29.66 8.11
C ARG A 487 -28.01 -28.62 8.05
N SER A 488 -27.85 -27.57 7.29
CA SER A 488 -28.84 -26.50 7.15
C SER A 488 -30.09 -26.92 6.35
N SER A 489 -29.97 -27.79 5.35
CA SER A 489 -31.13 -28.33 4.65
C SER A 489 -31.98 -29.22 5.53
N GLN A 490 -31.36 -29.95 6.47
CA GLN A 490 -32.09 -30.77 7.46
C GLN A 490 -32.80 -29.94 8.55
N VAL A 491 -32.26 -28.76 8.91
CA VAL A 491 -32.91 -27.85 9.87
C VAL A 491 -34.18 -27.21 9.27
N GLY A 492 -34.19 -26.95 7.95
CA GLY A 492 -35.37 -26.42 7.25
C GLY A 492 -36.57 -27.38 7.27
N GLU A 493 -36.36 -28.70 7.33
CA GLU A 493 -37.41 -29.73 7.50
C GLU A 493 -37.77 -29.99 8.97
N ALA A 494 -36.85 -29.74 9.92
CA ALA A 494 -37.03 -30.01 11.35
C ALA A 494 -37.76 -28.88 12.11
N VAL A 495 -37.97 -27.71 11.53
CA VAL A 495 -38.77 -26.60 12.12
C VAL A 495 -40.27 -26.98 12.20
N THR A 496 -40.68 -28.10 11.58
CA THR A 496 -42.02 -28.66 11.75
C THR A 496 -42.14 -29.69 12.88
N ASN A 497 -41.06 -30.18 13.48
CA ASN A 497 -41.08 -31.10 14.60
C ASN A 497 -40.08 -30.68 15.67
N HIS A 498 -40.60 -30.19 16.80
CA HIS A 498 -39.82 -29.82 17.98
C HIS A 498 -39.12 -31.02 18.63
N GLU A 499 -37.92 -30.70 19.17
CA GLU A 499 -37.15 -31.42 20.18
C GLU A 499 -36.19 -32.52 19.70
N GLU A 500 -34.90 -32.32 20.07
CA GLU A 500 -33.77 -33.24 20.05
C GLU A 500 -32.72 -33.08 18.93
N ILE A 501 -32.06 -31.91 18.77
CA ILE A 501 -30.68 -31.85 18.22
C ILE A 501 -29.92 -30.62 18.81
N ALA A 502 -29.58 -30.66 20.08
CA ALA A 502 -28.83 -29.57 20.73
C ALA A 502 -27.46 -29.98 21.33
N VAL A 503 -26.94 -31.19 21.11
CA VAL A 503 -25.79 -31.68 21.91
C VAL A 503 -24.51 -32.00 21.10
N GLN A 504 -24.46 -31.82 19.77
CA GLN A 504 -23.25 -32.19 19.01
C GLN A 504 -22.65 -31.10 18.12
N THR A 505 -22.96 -29.82 18.31
CA THR A 505 -22.44 -28.74 17.48
C THR A 505 -21.16 -28.03 18.04
N GLY A 506 -20.52 -28.60 19.03
CA GLY A 506 -19.28 -28.05 19.65
C GLY A 506 -17.97 -28.28 18.87
N GLN A 507 -18.04 -28.86 17.68
CA GLN A 507 -16.85 -28.91 16.82
C GLN A 507 -16.93 -27.77 15.80
N THR A 508 -16.17 -26.73 16.09
CA THR A 508 -15.83 -25.62 15.20
C THR A 508 -15.67 -26.10 13.75
N LEU A 509 -16.35 -25.44 12.83
CA LEU A 509 -15.97 -25.46 11.43
C LEU A 509 -14.48 -25.16 11.37
N GLY A 510 -13.70 -26.13 10.91
CA GLY A 510 -12.27 -25.98 10.71
C GLY A 510 -11.95 -25.07 9.52
N LEU A 511 -12.60 -23.91 9.47
CA LEU A 511 -12.26 -22.81 8.59
C LEU A 511 -10.98 -22.21 9.16
N ARG A 512 -9.82 -22.75 8.75
CA ARG A 512 -8.54 -22.17 9.12
C ARG A 512 -8.51 -20.73 8.60
N ALA A 513 -8.41 -19.80 9.52
CA ALA A 513 -8.01 -18.46 9.19
C ALA A 513 -6.68 -18.53 8.43
N THR A 514 -6.67 -18.02 7.21
CA THR A 514 -5.43 -17.75 6.52
C THR A 514 -4.70 -16.66 7.28
N THR A 515 -3.47 -16.93 7.74
CA THR A 515 -2.65 -15.92 8.39
C THR A 515 -2.24 -14.87 7.34
N LYS A 516 -1.88 -13.66 7.76
CA LYS A 516 -1.38 -12.60 6.86
C LYS A 516 -0.26 -13.10 5.93
N LYS A 517 0.50 -14.10 6.38
CA LYS A 517 1.56 -14.76 5.61
C LYS A 517 1.02 -15.65 4.49
N ASP A 518 -0.14 -16.27 4.68
CA ASP A 518 -0.84 -17.07 3.67
C ASP A 518 -1.55 -16.16 2.64
N MET A 519 -1.99 -14.96 3.06
CA MET A 519 -2.57 -13.96 2.15
C MET A 519 -1.51 -13.32 1.24
N ASP A 520 -0.29 -13.04 1.72
CA ASP A 520 0.79 -12.51 0.87
C ASP A 520 1.24 -13.52 -0.19
N SER A 521 1.12 -14.83 0.08
CA SER A 521 1.38 -15.89 -0.91
C SER A 521 0.20 -16.13 -1.86
N SER A 522 -1.04 -15.77 -1.49
CA SER A 522 -2.25 -15.91 -2.32
C SER A 522 -2.55 -14.67 -3.18
N MET A 523 -1.87 -13.54 -2.94
CA MET A 523 -1.91 -12.36 -3.82
C MET A 523 -1.17 -12.55 -5.15
N ASP A 524 -0.56 -13.70 -5.36
CA ASP A 524 -0.10 -14.11 -6.68
C ASP A 524 -1.34 -14.50 -7.52
N GLY A 525 -1.92 -13.47 -8.12
CA GLY A 525 -3.15 -13.31 -8.88
C GLY A 525 -3.61 -14.43 -9.81
N THR A 526 -3.73 -15.65 -9.33
CA THR A 526 -4.29 -16.75 -10.10
C THR A 526 -5.68 -17.09 -9.60
N VAL A 527 -6.69 -16.53 -10.28
CA VAL A 527 -8.10 -16.94 -10.15
C VAL A 527 -8.28 -18.46 -10.31
N ALA A 528 -7.35 -19.13 -10.94
CA ALA A 528 -7.42 -20.56 -11.24
C ALA A 528 -6.37 -21.35 -10.48
N GLY A 529 -6.65 -21.72 -9.26
CA GLY A 529 -5.82 -22.67 -8.51
C GLY A 529 -5.83 -22.48 -7.01
N ALA A 530 -6.33 -21.35 -6.52
CA ALA A 530 -6.59 -21.15 -5.11
C ALA A 530 -7.78 -22.00 -4.70
N GLU A 531 -7.63 -22.78 -3.66
CA GLU A 531 -8.71 -23.37 -2.93
C GLU A 531 -9.41 -22.22 -2.20
N TYR A 532 -10.59 -21.79 -2.71
CA TYR A 532 -11.39 -20.80 -2.02
C TYR A 532 -11.70 -21.33 -0.62
N ASP A 533 -11.40 -20.55 0.42
CA ASP A 533 -11.83 -20.89 1.75
C ASP A 533 -13.38 -20.92 1.84
N GLY A 534 -13.91 -21.46 2.93
CA GLY A 534 -15.36 -21.61 3.06
C GLY A 534 -16.12 -20.27 2.96
N TRP A 535 -15.54 -19.17 3.46
CA TRP A 535 -16.16 -17.85 3.41
C TRP A 535 -16.13 -17.24 2.02
N GLN A 536 -15.04 -17.40 1.28
CA GLN A 536 -14.94 -16.95 -0.11
C GLN A 536 -15.94 -17.71 -1.01
N ALA A 537 -16.01 -19.04 -0.86
CA ALA A 537 -16.97 -19.85 -1.60
C ALA A 537 -18.43 -19.45 -1.29
N LEU A 538 -18.73 -19.13 -0.03
CA LEU A 538 -20.03 -18.67 0.40
C LEU A 538 -20.39 -17.32 -0.23
N GLY A 539 -19.46 -16.37 -0.26
CA GLY A 539 -19.65 -15.09 -0.94
C GLY A 539 -19.98 -15.24 -2.42
N LEU A 540 -19.25 -16.11 -3.14
CA LEU A 540 -19.53 -16.42 -4.54
C LEU A 540 -20.92 -17.04 -4.77
N MET A 541 -21.34 -17.95 -3.87
CA MET A 541 -22.68 -18.56 -3.93
C MET A 541 -23.77 -17.50 -3.71
N MET A 542 -23.60 -16.64 -2.71
CA MET A 542 -24.56 -15.55 -2.42
C MET A 542 -24.70 -14.60 -3.61
N GLU A 543 -23.59 -14.18 -4.20
CA GLU A 543 -23.60 -13.31 -5.38
C GLU A 543 -24.30 -13.99 -6.57
N GLY A 544 -24.00 -15.25 -6.84
CA GLY A 544 -24.68 -16.03 -7.86
C GLY A 544 -26.19 -16.18 -7.60
N CYS A 545 -26.63 -16.33 -6.35
CA CYS A 545 -28.04 -16.36 -5.99
C CYS A 545 -28.73 -15.02 -6.30
N VAL A 546 -28.09 -13.89 -6.00
CA VAL A 546 -28.59 -12.55 -6.35
C VAL A 546 -28.77 -12.43 -7.86
N GLN A 547 -27.74 -12.71 -8.65
CA GLN A 547 -27.76 -12.57 -10.10
C GLN A 547 -28.76 -13.49 -10.80
N SER A 548 -29.07 -14.63 -10.19
CA SER A 548 -30.07 -15.59 -10.74
C SER A 548 -31.47 -15.45 -10.17
N GLY A 549 -31.70 -14.51 -9.25
CA GLY A 549 -33.00 -14.31 -8.59
C GLY A 549 -33.38 -15.45 -7.62
N ARG A 550 -32.41 -16.20 -7.10
CA ARG A 550 -32.63 -17.30 -6.15
C ARG A 550 -32.69 -16.79 -4.72
N TRP A 551 -33.75 -16.04 -4.40
CA TRP A 551 -33.89 -15.33 -3.12
C TRP A 551 -34.07 -16.24 -1.92
N LYS A 552 -34.68 -17.41 -2.11
CA LYS A 552 -34.88 -18.40 -1.04
C LYS A 552 -33.56 -18.98 -0.56
N GLU A 553 -32.71 -19.37 -1.49
CA GLU A 553 -31.39 -19.91 -1.24
C GLU A 553 -30.45 -18.82 -0.66
N LEU A 554 -30.53 -17.60 -1.17
CA LEU A 554 -29.81 -16.45 -0.61
C LEU A 554 -30.21 -16.19 0.85
N HIS A 555 -31.52 -16.19 1.15
CA HIS A 555 -32.02 -16.00 2.51
C HIS A 555 -31.50 -17.08 3.46
N SER A 556 -31.50 -18.35 3.03
CA SER A 556 -30.91 -19.45 3.79
C SER A 556 -29.42 -19.24 4.08
N LEU A 557 -28.63 -18.85 3.07
CA LEU A 557 -27.21 -18.55 3.23
C LEU A 557 -26.97 -17.40 4.22
N ILE A 558 -27.77 -16.33 4.16
CA ILE A 558 -27.68 -15.18 5.10
C ILE A 558 -28.01 -15.61 6.52
N GLN A 559 -29.11 -16.34 6.74
CA GLN A 559 -29.49 -16.83 8.07
C GLN A 559 -28.40 -17.70 8.69
N MET A 560 -27.80 -18.58 7.90
CA MET A 560 -26.69 -19.44 8.32
C MET A 560 -25.46 -18.63 8.73
N CYS A 561 -25.11 -17.59 7.98
CA CYS A 561 -24.03 -16.67 8.35
C CYS A 561 -24.34 -15.95 9.67
N GLN A 562 -25.56 -15.48 9.86
CA GLN A 562 -25.96 -14.78 11.09
C GLN A 562 -25.85 -15.70 12.31
N GLN A 563 -26.31 -16.94 12.22
CA GLN A 563 -26.18 -17.94 13.28
C GLN A 563 -24.71 -18.23 13.63
N GLN A 564 -23.85 -18.32 12.64
CA GLN A 564 -22.43 -18.58 12.86
C GLN A 564 -21.71 -17.38 13.50
N LEU A 565 -22.09 -16.16 13.15
CA LEU A 565 -21.47 -14.93 13.66
C LEU A 565 -21.98 -14.55 15.06
N SER A 566 -23.26 -14.86 15.39
CA SER A 566 -23.84 -14.56 16.70
C SER A 566 -23.38 -15.51 17.80
N GLY A 567 -22.71 -16.61 17.46
CA GLY A 567 -22.29 -17.60 18.45
C GLY A 567 -23.47 -18.37 19.10
N GLU A 568 -24.70 -18.22 18.60
CA GLU A 568 -25.92 -18.85 19.14
C GLU A 568 -26.01 -20.35 18.84
N GLY A 569 -24.87 -21.04 18.89
CA GLY A 569 -24.80 -22.50 18.89
C GLY A 569 -24.74 -23.13 20.30
N VAL A 570 -24.90 -22.34 21.39
CA VAL A 570 -24.88 -22.83 22.77
C VAL A 570 -26.19 -22.40 23.46
N SER A 571 -26.98 -23.37 23.69
CA SER A 571 -28.26 -23.44 24.38
C SER A 571 -28.67 -22.26 25.27
N SER A 572 -29.89 -21.73 25.00
CA SER A 572 -30.65 -20.82 25.86
C SER A 572 -30.94 -21.35 27.28
N GLU A 573 -30.65 -22.59 27.60
CA GLU A 573 -30.86 -23.19 28.94
C GLU A 573 -29.67 -23.01 29.89
N GLU A 574 -28.41 -22.87 29.40
CA GLU A 574 -27.26 -22.61 30.28
C GLU A 574 -27.18 -21.15 30.72
N SER A 575 -27.61 -20.21 29.88
CA SER A 575 -27.69 -18.78 30.24
C SER A 575 -28.76 -18.51 31.30
N ALA A 576 -29.84 -19.26 31.31
CA ALA A 576 -30.87 -19.14 32.34
C ALA A 576 -30.42 -19.69 33.71
N ARG A 577 -29.61 -20.75 33.74
CA ARG A 577 -29.07 -21.33 34.99
C ARG A 577 -27.90 -20.54 35.58
N VAL A 578 -27.13 -19.85 34.76
CA VAL A 578 -26.07 -18.95 35.26
C VAL A 578 -26.67 -17.67 35.82
N GLY A 579 -27.72 -17.12 35.22
CA GLY A 579 -28.42 -15.93 35.73
C GLY A 579 -29.19 -16.15 37.06
N GLU A 580 -29.59 -17.38 37.38
CA GLU A 580 -30.21 -17.71 38.70
C GLU A 580 -29.14 -17.93 39.78
N LYS A 581 -27.97 -18.49 39.48
CA LYS A 581 -26.86 -18.61 40.43
C LYS A 581 -26.22 -17.26 40.81
N GLU A 582 -26.07 -16.35 39.86
CA GLU A 582 -25.55 -15.01 40.15
C GLU A 582 -26.50 -14.14 40.96
N LYS A 583 -27.81 -14.39 40.92
CA LYS A 583 -28.80 -13.71 41.78
C LYS A 583 -28.82 -14.21 43.23
N GLU A 584 -28.36 -15.42 43.50
CA GLU A 584 -28.21 -15.93 44.88
C GLU A 584 -26.87 -15.57 45.54
N GLU A 585 -25.80 -15.45 44.77
CA GLU A 585 -24.48 -15.01 45.30
C GLU A 585 -24.36 -13.49 45.46
N GLY A 586 -25.12 -12.69 44.72
CA GLY A 586 -25.12 -11.22 44.80
C GLY A 586 -25.73 -10.61 46.08
N LYS A 587 -26.27 -11.44 46.99
CA LYS A 587 -26.82 -10.96 48.30
C LYS A 587 -25.87 -11.14 49.50
N ARG A 588 -24.62 -11.54 49.30
CA ARG A 588 -23.70 -11.81 50.42
C ARG A 588 -22.37 -11.01 50.43
N SER A 589 -22.15 -10.05 49.57
CA SER A 589 -20.91 -9.24 49.62
C SER A 589 -21.09 -7.77 49.22
N GLU A 590 -21.96 -7.05 49.96
CA GLU A 590 -21.84 -5.62 50.09
C GLU A 590 -21.10 -5.30 51.41
N LYS A 591 -19.78 -5.40 51.40
CA LYS A 591 -18.84 -4.70 52.28
C LYS A 591 -17.43 -5.13 51.92
N ASP A 592 -16.78 -4.41 51.02
CA ASP A 592 -15.48 -3.79 51.21
C ASP A 592 -15.08 -3.02 49.94
N MET A 593 -14.64 -1.79 50.22
CA MET A 593 -14.24 -0.81 49.22
C MET A 593 -12.84 -1.10 48.65
N GLY A 594 -12.66 -0.82 47.37
CA GLY A 594 -11.35 -0.67 46.75
C GLY A 594 -11.46 -0.05 45.36
N ARG A 595 -11.13 1.22 45.23
CA ARG A 595 -11.04 1.96 43.97
C ARG A 595 -10.10 1.28 42.98
N GLY A 596 -10.62 0.82 41.85
CA GLY A 596 -9.86 0.42 40.67
C GLY A 596 -10.44 1.15 39.46
N LYS A 597 -9.58 1.83 38.72
CA LYS A 597 -9.91 2.59 37.51
C LYS A 597 -10.56 1.67 36.48
N GLY A 598 -11.78 2.02 36.04
CA GLY A 598 -12.48 1.34 34.97
C GLY A 598 -11.80 1.63 33.62
N GLU A 599 -11.29 0.60 32.99
CA GLU A 599 -11.05 0.60 31.55
C GLU A 599 -12.40 0.41 30.85
N GLU A 600 -12.85 1.40 30.12
CA GLU A 600 -13.95 1.28 29.20
C GLU A 600 -13.56 0.28 28.09
N LYS A 601 -14.08 -0.93 28.16
CA LYS A 601 -14.07 -1.88 27.06
C LYS A 601 -15.03 -1.37 25.99
N GLY A 602 -14.49 -0.91 24.85
CA GLY A 602 -15.26 -0.60 23.65
C GLY A 602 -16.03 -1.85 23.12
N PRO A 603 -17.06 -1.66 22.29
CA PRO A 603 -18.07 -2.68 21.98
C PRO A 603 -17.67 -3.76 20.96
N PHE A 604 -16.41 -4.09 20.73
CA PHE A 604 -16.02 -5.14 19.79
C PHE A 604 -14.89 -6.03 20.31
N PRO A 605 -15.20 -7.25 20.80
CA PRO A 605 -14.24 -8.32 20.87
C PRO A 605 -14.41 -9.21 19.62
N GLY A 606 -13.82 -8.88 18.50
CA GLY A 606 -13.79 -9.74 17.32
C GLY A 606 -12.35 -10.07 16.95
N SER A 607 -12.04 -11.36 16.76
CA SER A 607 -10.80 -11.79 16.14
C SER A 607 -10.72 -11.26 14.70
N LEU A 608 -9.52 -11.18 14.13
CA LEU A 608 -9.30 -10.79 12.72
C LEU A 608 -10.16 -11.63 11.75
N ASP A 609 -10.41 -12.89 12.12
CA ASP A 609 -11.26 -13.86 11.40
C ASP A 609 -12.73 -13.45 11.33
N THR A 610 -13.25 -12.87 12.41
CA THR A 610 -14.62 -12.33 12.45
C THR A 610 -14.76 -11.11 11.54
N LEU A 611 -13.73 -10.26 11.47
CA LEU A 611 -13.67 -9.10 10.57
C LEU A 611 -13.62 -9.52 9.10
N MET A 612 -12.85 -10.55 8.75
CA MET A 612 -12.77 -11.08 7.39
C MET A 612 -14.09 -11.73 6.96
N GLY A 613 -14.69 -12.56 7.80
CA GLY A 613 -16.00 -13.15 7.55
C GLY A 613 -17.11 -12.10 7.40
N THR A 614 -17.11 -11.03 8.23
CA THR A 614 -18.06 -9.92 8.09
C THR A 614 -17.85 -9.15 6.78
N SER A 615 -16.62 -8.98 6.30
CA SER A 615 -16.34 -8.33 5.02
C SER A 615 -16.98 -9.06 3.83
N TRP A 616 -16.89 -10.39 3.77
CA TRP A 616 -17.53 -11.19 2.72
C TRP A 616 -19.07 -11.22 2.84
N LEU A 617 -19.59 -11.28 4.06
CA LEU A 617 -21.03 -11.16 4.32
C LEU A 617 -21.56 -9.81 3.85
N VAL A 618 -20.87 -8.72 4.20
CA VAL A 618 -21.23 -7.36 3.77
C VAL A 618 -21.16 -7.25 2.25
N LYS A 619 -20.16 -7.81 1.57
CA LYS A 619 -20.09 -7.87 0.10
C LYS A 619 -21.31 -8.58 -0.50
N GLY A 620 -21.72 -9.73 0.04
CA GLY A 620 -22.91 -10.46 -0.41
C GLY A 620 -24.21 -9.67 -0.18
N LEU A 621 -24.35 -9.02 0.97
CA LEU A 621 -25.51 -8.17 1.29
C LEU A 621 -25.56 -6.91 0.42
N VAL A 622 -24.42 -6.29 0.14
CA VAL A 622 -24.30 -5.15 -0.79
C VAL A 622 -24.67 -5.57 -2.20
N SER A 623 -24.23 -6.76 -2.66
CA SER A 623 -24.64 -7.31 -3.96
C SER A 623 -26.14 -7.48 -4.05
N ALA A 624 -26.77 -8.02 -3.00
CA ALA A 624 -28.21 -8.19 -2.92
C ALA A 624 -28.95 -6.84 -2.94
N ALA A 625 -28.47 -5.86 -2.17
CA ALA A 625 -29.04 -4.51 -2.12
C ALA A 625 -28.88 -3.79 -3.46
N ASP A 626 -27.72 -3.88 -4.10
CA ASP A 626 -27.44 -3.30 -5.42
C ASP A 626 -28.40 -3.85 -6.50
N HIS A 627 -28.60 -5.18 -6.51
CA HIS A 627 -29.52 -5.79 -7.47
C HIS A 627 -30.97 -5.36 -7.24
N HIS A 628 -31.41 -5.31 -5.97
CA HIS A 628 -32.74 -4.78 -5.64
C HIS A 628 -32.91 -3.33 -6.09
N LEU A 629 -31.91 -2.48 -5.87
CA LEU A 629 -31.94 -1.09 -6.28
C LEU A 629 -31.92 -0.94 -7.82
N GLU A 630 -31.17 -1.78 -8.53
CA GLU A 630 -31.17 -1.80 -10.00
C GLU A 630 -32.53 -2.23 -10.57
N VAL A 631 -33.19 -3.23 -9.98
CA VAL A 631 -34.50 -3.71 -10.41
C VAL A 631 -35.62 -2.70 -10.11
N PHE A 632 -35.57 -2.02 -8.94
CA PHE A 632 -36.56 -1.00 -8.56
C PHE A 632 -36.28 0.40 -9.12
N ALA A 633 -35.05 0.70 -9.54
CA ALA A 633 -34.65 2.01 -10.08
C ALA A 633 -34.72 2.11 -11.61
N GLN A 634 -35.15 1.05 -12.31
CA GLN A 634 -35.45 1.15 -13.75
C GLN A 634 -36.84 1.77 -13.94
N PRO A 635 -36.96 3.06 -14.29
CA PRO A 635 -38.25 3.64 -14.60
C PRO A 635 -38.68 3.14 -15.97
N ALA A 636 -39.95 2.83 -16.10
CA ALA A 636 -40.58 2.48 -17.39
C ALA A 636 -40.50 3.60 -18.45
N ASP A 637 -40.09 4.82 -18.08
CA ASP A 637 -40.14 6.02 -18.91
C ASP A 637 -38.83 6.85 -18.94
N GLY A 638 -37.67 6.26 -18.86
CA GLY A 638 -36.40 6.96 -19.15
C GLY A 638 -36.00 8.14 -18.21
N GLN A 639 -36.77 8.44 -17.18
CA GLN A 639 -36.41 9.47 -16.20
C GLN A 639 -35.66 8.84 -15.00
N ARG A 640 -34.41 9.25 -14.78
CA ARG A 640 -33.60 8.83 -13.62
C ARG A 640 -34.27 9.24 -12.32
N HIS A 641 -34.52 8.29 -11.43
CA HIS A 641 -35.18 8.54 -10.14
C HIS A 641 -34.34 9.51 -9.28
N ARG A 642 -35.01 10.42 -8.53
CA ARG A 642 -34.37 11.42 -7.65
C ARG A 642 -33.44 10.81 -6.57
N CYS A 643 -33.53 9.53 -6.31
CA CYS A 643 -32.70 8.82 -5.32
C CYS A 643 -31.38 8.27 -5.91
N TRP A 644 -31.16 8.33 -7.21
CA TRP A 644 -29.96 7.79 -7.86
C TRP A 644 -28.65 8.34 -7.33
N PRO A 645 -28.49 9.66 -7.03
CA PRO A 645 -27.27 10.19 -6.42
C PRO A 645 -27.01 9.65 -5.00
N VAL A 646 -28.07 9.40 -4.22
CA VAL A 646 -27.99 8.84 -2.85
C VAL A 646 -27.54 7.38 -2.91
N VAL A 647 -28.06 6.61 -3.85
CA VAL A 647 -27.66 5.21 -4.06
C VAL A 647 -26.21 5.11 -4.50
N GLN A 648 -25.75 6.01 -5.37
CA GLN A 648 -24.34 6.09 -5.77
C GLN A 648 -23.44 6.49 -4.59
N HIS A 649 -23.86 7.42 -3.75
CA HIS A 649 -23.12 7.85 -2.57
C HIS A 649 -23.00 6.71 -1.54
N ILE A 650 -24.08 6.00 -1.24
CA ILE A 650 -24.05 4.81 -0.38
C ILE A 650 -23.14 3.71 -0.94
N ARG A 651 -23.11 3.51 -2.27
CA ARG A 651 -22.19 2.57 -2.94
C ARG A 651 -20.71 2.95 -2.76
N LEU A 652 -20.41 4.23 -2.64
CA LEU A 652 -19.06 4.76 -2.48
C LEU A 652 -18.58 4.74 -1.03
N GLU A 653 -19.48 4.93 -0.06
CA GLU A 653 -19.13 5.06 1.37
C GLU A 653 -19.17 3.75 2.17
N LEU A 654 -19.64 2.64 1.60
CA LEU A 654 -19.62 1.36 2.34
C LEU A 654 -18.19 0.83 2.50
N PRO A 655 -17.76 0.54 3.76
CA PRO A 655 -16.37 0.15 4.08
C PRO A 655 -16.00 -1.26 3.57
N GLY A 656 -16.13 -1.55 2.40
CA GLY A 656 -15.75 -2.78 1.70
C GLY A 656 -15.29 -2.49 0.27
N ALA A 657 -15.45 -1.22 -0.16
CA ALA A 657 -15.02 -0.78 -1.47
C ALA A 657 -13.60 -0.20 -1.47
N ASP A 658 -13.13 0.33 -0.33
CA ASP A 658 -11.89 1.09 -0.21
C ASP A 658 -10.88 0.49 0.79
N GLY A 659 -11.03 -0.77 1.19
CA GLY A 659 -10.15 -1.46 2.15
C GLY A 659 -8.72 -1.74 1.69
N PHE A 660 -8.20 -1.03 0.69
CA PHE A 660 -6.84 -1.15 0.17
C PHE A 660 -6.11 0.20 0.06
N GLU A 661 -6.57 1.24 0.75
CA GLU A 661 -5.86 2.52 0.87
C GLU A 661 -5.28 2.72 2.29
N SER A 662 -4.52 1.75 2.82
CA SER A 662 -3.61 2.00 3.96
C SER A 662 -2.36 1.14 3.83
#